data_57ce9b1e69ccf1e9b654134ea42bc725
#
_entry.id   57ce9b1e69ccf1e9b654134ea42bc725
#
_cell.length_a   1.000
_cell.length_b   1.000
_cell.length_c   1.000
_cell.angle_alpha   90.00
_cell.angle_beta   90.00
_cell.angle_gamma   90.00
#
_symmetry.space_group_name_H-M   'P 1'
#
loop_
_entity.id
_entity.type
_entity.pdbx_description
1 polymer ?
#
loop_
_entity_poly.entity_id
_entity_poly.type
_entity_poly.pdbx_seq_one_letter_code
_entity_poly.pdbx_strand_id
1 'polypeptide(L)'
;MPPPFSRAIRPLAALVAASGLAATLAFRRQDTPRRDPVSHRDASGRIVPPSFPTLSSRAQQLASLRSGREYDIIVIGGGATGSGIALDAVTRGLRVALVEGDDFSSGTSSKSTKLVHGGVRYLEKAVWNLDWAQLQLVMEALRERRAFLDIAPHLSGSLPILLPLQRIWQAPYLWAGCKMYDLLAGSHGLERSYIMGPTRALEACPLLRREGLVGALVYYDGQHNDSRMNVSLALTAALYGATVVNHVEVVALDKDDTGRVRGVRVRDLMADDNGDDGFIVAGKGVVNATGPFTDAVERMDDASRKPIVAPASGAHVMLPGSLCPNGMGILDAHSSDGRVVFVLPWQGKTVAGTTDNTCHVEREPVARSDDVDFILAAVGRLLGPESAPTRDDVLATWSGIRPLVKDPHAAGKTEALVRSHLVTVSPSGLLTCTGGKWTTYRQMAQDAVDEAIRVFDLEPRSLTLPDISGQGLEPMTTDGTCRTLRTPVLGSHGYSSDLPAQLMERYGVEADVAHHLSTNYGDRAWAVLADTRPEATSRLSASFPFVEAEIRYAVRHEAACTAADVIARRLRLSFLDVDEALRALPRVIDIMADELRWLPSRRDKEWSATVRFLRSMGLAEERLAVTREEVVNGLTGKQTAKQVKNEVCTSSPSSVGVGARTRDDDKAAGELAPET
;
A
#
# COMPACT_ATOMS: atom_id res chain seq x y z
N MET A 1 -39.23 13.19 -13.98
CA MET A 1 -38.85 14.27 -14.90
C MET A 1 -37.64 14.97 -14.33
N PRO A 2 -36.52 15.06 -15.03
CA PRO A 2 -35.37 15.84 -14.56
C PRO A 2 -35.68 17.36 -14.71
N PRO A 3 -35.17 18.22 -13.81
CA PRO A 3 -35.38 19.65 -13.92
C PRO A 3 -34.60 20.25 -15.10
N PRO A 4 -35.04 21.40 -15.65
CA PRO A 4 -34.51 21.94 -16.90
C PRO A 4 -33.06 22.42 -16.76
N PHE A 5 -32.20 21.93 -17.61
CA PHE A 5 -30.74 22.06 -17.69
C PHE A 5 -30.20 23.51 -17.79
N SER A 6 -31.03 24.52 -18.04
CA SER A 6 -30.53 25.85 -18.46
C SER A 6 -30.24 26.85 -17.33
N ARG A 7 -30.66 26.59 -16.10
CA ARG A 7 -30.48 27.55 -14.99
C ARG A 7 -29.26 27.32 -14.09
N ALA A 8 -28.71 26.10 -14.07
CA ALA A 8 -27.59 25.74 -13.19
C ALA A 8 -26.18 25.91 -13.82
N ILE A 9 -26.10 25.97 -15.16
CA ILE A 9 -24.81 26.00 -15.88
C ILE A 9 -24.14 27.37 -15.84
N ARG A 10 -24.88 28.47 -15.82
CA ARG A 10 -24.29 29.84 -15.84
C ARG A 10 -23.51 30.24 -14.59
N PRO A 11 -23.98 30.00 -13.36
CA PRO A 11 -23.17 30.30 -12.18
C PRO A 11 -21.96 29.38 -11.99
N LEU A 12 -22.05 28.14 -12.41
CA LEU A 12 -20.94 27.15 -12.29
C LEU A 12 -19.80 27.47 -13.25
N ALA A 13 -20.11 27.85 -14.50
CA ALA A 13 -19.12 28.23 -15.49
C ALA A 13 -18.38 29.53 -15.08
N ALA A 14 -19.07 30.46 -14.45
CA ALA A 14 -18.46 31.71 -13.91
C ALA A 14 -17.58 31.42 -12.68
N LEU A 15 -17.96 30.47 -11.81
CA LEU A 15 -17.19 30.08 -10.62
C LEU A 15 -15.91 29.34 -11.00
N VAL A 16 -15.99 28.41 -11.97
CA VAL A 16 -14.85 27.65 -12.49
C VAL A 16 -13.87 28.55 -13.25
N ALA A 17 -14.38 29.56 -14.00
CA ALA A 17 -13.54 30.52 -14.71
C ALA A 17 -12.80 31.45 -13.75
N ALA A 18 -13.44 31.90 -12.67
CA ALA A 18 -12.81 32.78 -11.69
C ALA A 18 -11.76 32.07 -10.82
N SER A 19 -11.99 30.81 -10.43
CA SER A 19 -11.03 30.03 -9.66
C SER A 19 -9.88 29.49 -10.51
N GLY A 20 -10.13 29.17 -11.78
CA GLY A 20 -9.09 28.71 -12.73
C GLY A 20 -8.10 29.83 -13.10
N LEU A 21 -8.55 31.08 -13.24
CA LEU A 21 -7.68 32.23 -13.55
C LEU A 21 -6.79 32.63 -12.37
N ALA A 22 -7.27 32.54 -11.14
CA ALA A 22 -6.50 32.87 -9.94
C ALA A 22 -5.42 31.80 -9.65
N ALA A 23 -5.69 30.51 -9.94
CA ALA A 23 -4.74 29.43 -9.74
C ALA A 23 -3.65 29.39 -10.83
N THR A 24 -3.95 29.80 -12.06
CA THR A 24 -2.97 29.79 -13.17
C THR A 24 -1.92 30.90 -13.08
N LEU A 25 -2.18 31.96 -12.35
CA LEU A 25 -1.25 33.09 -12.20
C LEU A 25 -0.20 32.86 -11.08
N ALA A 26 -0.40 31.92 -10.18
CA ALA A 26 0.46 31.73 -9.02
C ALA A 26 1.55 30.64 -9.17
N PHE A 27 1.52 29.81 -10.19
CA PHE A 27 2.50 28.72 -10.37
C PHE A 27 3.23 28.79 -11.71
N ARG A 28 4.25 29.64 -11.78
CA ARG A 28 5.34 29.40 -12.72
C ARG A 28 5.96 28.04 -12.40
N ARG A 29 5.86 27.10 -13.36
CA ARG A 29 6.57 25.82 -13.38
C ARG A 29 8.05 26.09 -13.10
N GLN A 30 8.48 25.90 -11.86
CA GLN A 30 9.86 25.63 -11.59
C GLN A 30 10.02 24.13 -11.88
N ASP A 31 10.44 23.84 -13.09
CA ASP A 31 10.93 22.51 -13.44
C ASP A 31 12.06 22.19 -12.44
N THR A 32 11.76 21.30 -11.49
CA THR A 32 12.86 20.64 -10.79
C THR A 32 13.63 19.90 -11.87
N PRO A 33 14.92 20.20 -12.08
CA PRO A 33 15.69 19.48 -13.06
C PRO A 33 15.61 17.99 -12.67
N ARG A 34 14.99 17.17 -13.53
CA ARG A 34 15.23 15.73 -13.52
C ARG A 34 16.75 15.61 -13.73
N ARG A 35 17.46 15.38 -12.64
CA ARG A 35 18.86 14.98 -12.76
C ARG A 35 18.81 13.55 -13.23
N ASP A 36 19.24 13.31 -14.46
CA ASP A 36 19.45 11.96 -14.96
C ASP A 36 20.40 11.25 -13.98
N PRO A 37 20.06 10.06 -13.50
CA PRO A 37 20.94 9.31 -12.61
C PRO A 37 22.23 9.05 -13.39
N VAL A 38 23.32 9.62 -12.93
CA VAL A 38 24.63 9.40 -13.52
C VAL A 38 25.06 8.01 -13.07
N SER A 39 24.86 7.00 -13.90
CA SER A 39 25.50 5.72 -13.70
C SER A 39 27.01 5.96 -13.83
N HIS A 40 27.70 5.97 -12.70
CA HIS A 40 29.15 6.08 -12.70
C HIS A 40 29.73 4.78 -13.23
N ARG A 41 30.56 4.89 -14.30
CA ARG A 41 31.30 3.73 -14.82
C ARG A 41 32.79 3.91 -14.51
N ASP A 42 33.41 2.82 -14.08
CA ASP A 42 34.86 2.80 -13.87
C ASP A 42 35.65 2.84 -15.20
N ALA A 43 36.96 2.88 -15.10
CA ALA A 43 37.84 2.91 -16.28
C ALA A 43 37.70 1.69 -17.20
N SER A 44 37.12 0.59 -16.74
CA SER A 44 36.83 -0.62 -17.54
C SER A 44 35.42 -0.57 -18.19
N GLY A 45 34.66 0.51 -17.98
CA GLY A 45 33.28 0.66 -18.44
C GLY A 45 32.23 -0.02 -17.55
N ARG A 46 32.63 -0.59 -16.43
CA ARG A 46 31.73 -1.33 -15.51
C ARG A 46 30.95 -0.37 -14.64
N ILE A 47 29.65 -0.64 -14.45
CA ILE A 47 28.80 0.17 -13.58
C ILE A 47 29.27 0.05 -12.12
N VAL A 48 29.48 1.21 -11.49
CA VAL A 48 29.80 1.32 -10.05
C VAL A 48 28.52 1.69 -9.31
N PRO A 49 28.00 0.81 -8.43
CA PRO A 49 26.83 1.11 -7.64
C PRO A 49 27.04 2.29 -6.70
N PRO A 50 26.02 3.13 -6.43
CA PRO A 50 26.12 4.20 -5.47
C PRO A 50 26.30 3.64 -4.03
N SER A 51 26.93 4.42 -3.17
CA SER A 51 27.08 4.09 -1.73
C SER A 51 26.06 4.86 -0.92
N PHE A 52 25.20 4.15 -0.22
CA PHE A 52 24.11 4.72 0.54
C PHE A 52 24.43 4.85 2.03
N PRO A 53 23.93 5.90 2.71
CA PRO A 53 24.01 5.96 4.17
C PRO A 53 23.22 4.80 4.79
N THR A 54 23.76 4.24 5.85
CA THR A 54 23.13 3.16 6.61
C THR A 54 22.16 3.73 7.64
N LEU A 55 21.00 3.08 7.78
CA LEU A 55 20.08 3.36 8.86
C LEU A 55 20.72 2.97 10.21
N SER A 56 20.50 3.78 11.25
CA SER A 56 20.84 3.38 12.60
C SER A 56 20.11 2.10 12.98
N SER A 57 20.83 1.15 13.60
CA SER A 57 20.21 -0.12 14.00
C SER A 57 19.06 0.09 14.99
N ARG A 58 18.12 -0.86 15.06
CA ARG A 58 17.01 -0.80 16.02
C ARG A 58 17.52 -0.61 17.47
N ALA A 59 18.61 -1.28 17.84
CA ALA A 59 19.25 -1.11 19.15
C ALA A 59 19.73 0.33 19.41
N GLN A 60 20.31 0.98 18.40
CA GLN A 60 20.72 2.39 18.50
C GLN A 60 19.51 3.33 18.60
N GLN A 61 18.45 3.06 17.83
CA GLN A 61 17.20 3.82 17.91
C GLN A 61 16.54 3.68 19.30
N LEU A 62 16.48 2.47 19.86
CA LEU A 62 15.99 2.23 21.22
C LEU A 62 16.86 2.92 22.28
N ALA A 63 18.20 2.87 22.13
CA ALA A 63 19.10 3.59 23.03
C ALA A 63 18.85 5.11 22.99
N SER A 64 18.53 5.65 21.80
CA SER A 64 18.15 7.06 21.66
C SER A 64 16.83 7.38 22.39
N LEU A 65 15.82 6.51 22.33
CA LEU A 65 14.59 6.67 23.11
C LEU A 65 14.83 6.62 24.63
N ARG A 66 15.71 5.73 25.08
CA ARG A 66 16.07 5.55 26.52
C ARG A 66 17.03 6.60 27.05
N SER A 67 17.58 7.47 26.20
CA SER A 67 18.64 8.43 26.59
C SER A 67 18.18 9.54 27.53
N GLY A 68 16.89 9.66 27.83
CA GLY A 68 16.33 10.77 28.61
C GLY A 68 16.29 12.11 27.86
N ARG A 69 16.65 12.12 26.57
CA ARG A 69 16.57 13.32 25.74
C ARG A 69 15.10 13.69 25.50
N GLU A 70 14.75 14.94 25.72
CA GLU A 70 13.42 15.46 25.37
C GLU A 70 13.29 15.66 23.86
N TYR A 71 12.21 15.14 23.28
CA TYR A 71 11.82 15.36 21.88
C TYR A 71 10.93 16.61 21.77
N ASP A 72 10.94 17.25 20.60
CA ASP A 72 9.98 18.32 20.31
C ASP A 72 8.60 17.72 20.05
N ILE A 73 8.54 16.59 19.31
CA ILE A 73 7.31 15.85 19.03
C ILE A 73 7.55 14.33 19.20
N ILE A 74 6.62 13.67 19.89
CA ILE A 74 6.49 12.21 19.91
C ILE A 74 5.25 11.82 19.11
N VAL A 75 5.43 11.01 18.07
CA VAL A 75 4.34 10.52 17.22
C VAL A 75 4.03 9.07 17.58
N ILE A 76 2.78 8.78 17.94
CA ILE A 76 2.29 7.44 18.23
C ILE A 76 1.61 6.88 16.98
N GLY A 77 2.16 5.79 16.42
CA GLY A 77 1.63 5.09 15.24
C GLY A 77 2.46 5.32 13.98
N GLY A 78 3.02 4.24 13.42
CA GLY A 78 3.86 4.19 12.22
C GLY A 78 3.07 3.91 10.92
N GLY A 79 1.79 4.29 10.86
CA GLY A 79 1.00 4.30 9.63
C GLY A 79 1.33 5.48 8.73
N ALA A 80 0.61 5.62 7.60
CA ALA A 80 0.84 6.68 6.61
C ALA A 80 0.82 8.09 7.22
N THR A 81 -0.14 8.35 8.12
CA THR A 81 -0.26 9.64 8.80
C THR A 81 0.93 9.92 9.72
N GLY A 82 1.26 8.98 10.61
CA GLY A 82 2.35 9.19 11.56
C GLY A 82 3.72 9.23 10.91
N SER A 83 3.98 8.39 9.91
CA SER A 83 5.23 8.44 9.12
C SER A 83 5.33 9.76 8.34
N GLY A 84 4.21 10.27 7.81
CA GLY A 84 4.13 11.58 7.17
C GLY A 84 4.43 12.72 8.15
N ILE A 85 3.84 12.70 9.36
CA ILE A 85 4.09 13.68 10.44
C ILE A 85 5.56 13.65 10.85
N ALA A 86 6.15 12.47 11.04
CA ALA A 86 7.56 12.35 11.40
C ALA A 86 8.47 12.94 10.32
N LEU A 87 8.18 12.67 9.04
CA LEU A 87 8.94 13.21 7.91
C LEU A 87 8.80 14.73 7.81
N ASP A 88 7.58 15.27 7.91
CA ASP A 88 7.37 16.71 7.83
C ASP A 88 8.06 17.43 8.99
N ALA A 89 7.88 16.97 10.21
CA ALA A 89 8.46 17.57 11.40
C ALA A 89 10.01 17.55 11.39
N VAL A 90 10.63 16.41 11.02
CA VAL A 90 12.10 16.32 10.99
C VAL A 90 12.69 17.22 9.90
N THR A 91 12.02 17.35 8.75
CA THR A 91 12.48 18.26 7.68
C THR A 91 12.30 19.74 8.00
N ARG A 92 11.49 20.06 9.03
CA ARG A 92 11.41 21.42 9.61
C ARG A 92 12.40 21.65 10.75
N GLY A 93 13.34 20.71 10.99
CA GLY A 93 14.38 20.85 12.01
C GLY A 93 13.92 20.56 13.44
N LEU A 94 12.76 19.90 13.62
CA LEU A 94 12.27 19.45 14.92
C LEU A 94 12.88 18.10 15.30
N ARG A 95 13.08 17.87 16.60
CA ARG A 95 13.51 16.58 17.15
C ARG A 95 12.30 15.67 17.29
N VAL A 96 12.26 14.58 16.54
CA VAL A 96 11.08 13.71 16.41
C VAL A 96 11.38 12.31 16.91
N ALA A 97 10.46 11.73 17.69
CA ALA A 97 10.37 10.30 17.94
C ALA A 97 9.09 9.75 17.30
N LEU A 98 9.18 8.69 16.51
CA LEU A 98 8.06 7.90 16.00
C LEU A 98 8.10 6.52 16.64
N VAL A 99 7.04 6.15 17.35
CA VAL A 99 6.90 4.83 17.99
C VAL A 99 5.71 4.09 17.41
N GLU A 100 5.96 2.84 16.97
CA GLU A 100 4.96 1.96 16.38
C GLU A 100 4.88 0.66 17.18
N GLY A 101 3.65 0.30 17.62
CA GLY A 101 3.41 -0.86 18.48
C GLY A 101 3.54 -2.21 17.79
N ASP A 102 3.44 -2.25 16.47
CA ASP A 102 3.68 -3.43 15.64
C ASP A 102 4.78 -3.09 14.64
N ASP A 103 4.58 -3.29 13.36
CA ASP A 103 5.51 -2.84 12.32
C ASP A 103 4.94 -1.67 11.53
N PHE A 104 5.81 -0.90 10.87
CA PHE A 104 5.39 0.16 9.95
C PHE A 104 4.42 -0.39 8.91
N SER A 105 3.26 0.28 8.75
CA SER A 105 2.22 -0.15 7.84
C SER A 105 1.44 -1.42 8.25
N SER A 106 1.53 -1.89 9.48
CA SER A 106 0.85 -3.12 9.94
C SER A 106 -0.68 -3.05 9.87
N GLY A 107 -1.25 -1.86 10.09
CA GLY A 107 -2.69 -1.62 10.10
C GLY A 107 -3.28 -1.30 8.72
N THR A 108 -4.19 -0.34 8.68
CA THR A 108 -4.95 0.10 7.50
C THR A 108 -4.05 0.53 6.34
N SER A 109 -2.86 1.06 6.63
CA SER A 109 -1.95 1.61 5.63
C SER A 109 -1.44 0.59 4.61
N SER A 110 -1.37 -0.71 4.93
CA SER A 110 -1.03 -1.79 3.99
C SER A 110 -2.24 -2.46 3.34
N LYS A 111 -3.44 -2.14 3.81
CA LYS A 111 -4.69 -2.83 3.45
C LYS A 111 -5.62 -1.94 2.60
N SER A 112 -5.05 -0.98 1.88
CA SER A 112 -5.77 -0.08 0.97
C SER A 112 -6.20 -0.77 -0.33
N THR A 113 -7.01 -0.08 -1.15
CA THR A 113 -7.32 -0.47 -2.54
C THR A 113 -6.14 -0.25 -3.50
N LYS A 114 -5.00 0.26 -3.01
CA LYS A 114 -3.79 0.60 -3.81
C LYS A 114 -4.00 1.77 -4.77
N LEU A 115 -5.07 2.55 -4.60
CA LEU A 115 -5.38 3.74 -5.40
C LEU A 115 -5.02 5.04 -4.68
N VAL A 116 -4.46 5.97 -5.44
CA VAL A 116 -4.26 7.38 -5.08
C VAL A 116 -5.18 8.19 -5.99
N HIS A 117 -6.43 8.38 -5.57
CA HIS A 117 -7.47 8.93 -6.42
C HIS A 117 -7.91 10.33 -5.99
N GLY A 118 -8.20 11.20 -6.98
CA GLY A 118 -8.73 12.55 -6.76
C GLY A 118 -10.22 12.61 -6.43
N GLY A 119 -10.92 11.45 -6.44
CA GLY A 119 -12.30 11.36 -6.00
C GLY A 119 -13.34 11.84 -7.01
N VAL A 120 -13.33 11.32 -8.23
CA VAL A 120 -14.29 11.65 -9.30
C VAL A 120 -15.76 11.60 -8.85
N ARG A 121 -16.13 10.68 -7.95
CA ARG A 121 -17.50 10.59 -7.36
C ARG A 121 -17.83 11.73 -6.41
N TYR A 122 -16.84 12.32 -5.74
CA TYR A 122 -17.08 13.50 -4.89
C TYR A 122 -17.34 14.73 -5.76
N LEU A 123 -16.71 14.79 -6.94
CA LEU A 123 -16.99 15.81 -7.92
C LEU A 123 -18.44 15.76 -8.37
N GLU A 124 -18.97 14.57 -8.68
CA GLU A 124 -20.38 14.39 -9.00
C GLU A 124 -21.29 14.96 -7.91
N LYS A 125 -21.05 14.57 -6.64
CA LYS A 125 -21.82 15.07 -5.49
C LYS A 125 -21.66 16.58 -5.30
N ALA A 126 -20.44 17.13 -5.44
CA ALA A 126 -20.18 18.55 -5.33
C ALA A 126 -20.97 19.37 -6.34
N VAL A 127 -21.06 18.88 -7.58
CA VAL A 127 -21.80 19.54 -8.65
C VAL A 127 -23.30 19.50 -8.42
N TRP A 128 -23.86 18.32 -8.10
CA TRP A 128 -25.31 18.17 -7.92
C TRP A 128 -25.83 18.88 -6.66
N ASN A 129 -25.05 18.88 -5.57
CA ASN A 129 -25.45 19.47 -4.31
C ASN A 129 -24.96 20.93 -4.16
N LEU A 130 -24.21 21.48 -5.14
CA LEU A 130 -23.53 22.78 -5.06
C LEU A 130 -22.68 22.91 -3.79
N ASP A 131 -22.01 21.80 -3.42
CA ASP A 131 -21.24 21.70 -2.19
C ASP A 131 -19.77 22.11 -2.44
N TRP A 132 -19.46 23.33 -2.01
CA TRP A 132 -18.13 23.91 -2.15
C TRP A 132 -17.05 23.13 -1.35
N ALA A 133 -17.38 22.61 -0.18
CA ALA A 133 -16.43 21.84 0.64
C ALA A 133 -16.01 20.53 -0.06
N GLN A 134 -16.97 19.86 -0.71
CA GLN A 134 -16.66 18.68 -1.54
C GLN A 134 -15.78 19.01 -2.74
N LEU A 135 -15.99 20.19 -3.37
CA LEU A 135 -15.16 20.62 -4.49
C LEU A 135 -13.73 20.92 -4.06
N GLN A 136 -13.55 21.60 -2.91
CA GLN A 136 -12.22 21.84 -2.33
C GLN A 136 -11.50 20.54 -2.01
N LEU A 137 -12.19 19.54 -1.46
CA LEU A 137 -11.63 18.20 -1.18
C LEU A 137 -11.12 17.52 -2.46
N VAL A 138 -11.86 17.67 -3.59
CA VAL A 138 -11.42 17.13 -4.89
C VAL A 138 -10.16 17.85 -5.38
N MET A 139 -10.12 19.19 -5.32
CA MET A 139 -8.96 19.98 -5.75
C MET A 139 -7.71 19.66 -4.93
N GLU A 140 -7.87 19.53 -3.61
CA GLU A 140 -6.80 19.08 -2.71
C GLU A 140 -6.31 17.69 -3.08
N ALA A 141 -7.21 16.72 -3.24
CA ALA A 141 -6.86 15.36 -3.59
C ALA A 141 -6.13 15.26 -4.95
N LEU A 142 -6.49 16.09 -5.94
CA LEU A 142 -5.81 16.15 -7.24
C LEU A 142 -4.38 16.68 -7.12
N ARG A 143 -4.17 17.72 -6.31
CA ARG A 143 -2.85 18.27 -6.00
C ARG A 143 -1.98 17.24 -5.26
N GLU A 144 -2.53 16.65 -4.20
CA GLU A 144 -1.83 15.66 -3.39
C GLU A 144 -1.49 14.38 -4.19
N ARG A 145 -2.41 13.93 -5.07
CA ARG A 145 -2.15 12.83 -6.01
C ARG A 145 -0.92 13.10 -6.87
N ARG A 146 -0.80 14.29 -7.42
CA ARG A 146 0.35 14.66 -8.26
C ARG A 146 1.63 14.68 -7.44
N ALA A 147 1.63 15.33 -6.28
CA ALA A 147 2.78 15.35 -5.37
C ALA A 147 3.22 13.93 -4.98
N PHE A 148 2.26 13.05 -4.69
CA PHE A 148 2.50 11.65 -4.35
C PHE A 148 3.28 10.91 -5.44
N LEU A 149 2.87 11.06 -6.71
CA LEU A 149 3.54 10.41 -7.83
C LEU A 149 4.93 11.01 -8.09
N ASP A 150 5.09 12.31 -7.86
CA ASP A 150 6.37 12.99 -8.10
C ASP A 150 7.44 12.66 -7.04
N ILE A 151 7.06 12.47 -5.77
CA ILE A 151 8.01 12.14 -4.69
C ILE A 151 8.37 10.66 -4.61
N ALA A 152 7.56 9.77 -5.22
CA ALA A 152 7.75 8.32 -5.16
C ALA A 152 7.51 7.63 -6.53
N PRO A 153 8.21 8.02 -7.61
CA PRO A 153 7.94 7.54 -8.96
C PRO A 153 8.19 6.04 -9.15
N HIS A 154 9.01 5.40 -8.31
CA HIS A 154 9.25 3.95 -8.31
C HIS A 154 8.12 3.16 -7.64
N LEU A 155 7.41 3.74 -6.69
CA LEU A 155 6.34 3.09 -5.91
C LEU A 155 4.95 3.41 -6.41
N SER A 156 4.83 4.38 -7.31
CA SER A 156 3.55 4.88 -7.78
C SER A 156 3.57 5.21 -9.27
N GLY A 157 2.41 5.14 -9.89
CA GLY A 157 2.28 5.43 -11.31
C GLY A 157 0.86 5.81 -11.70
N SER A 158 0.70 6.29 -12.93
CA SER A 158 -0.61 6.56 -13.55
C SER A 158 -1.27 5.25 -13.94
N LEU A 159 -2.54 5.09 -13.60
CA LEU A 159 -3.36 3.93 -13.93
C LEU A 159 -4.57 4.36 -14.76
N PRO A 160 -4.73 3.87 -16.00
CA PRO A 160 -5.97 4.02 -16.75
C PRO A 160 -7.09 3.19 -16.11
N ILE A 161 -8.25 3.81 -15.90
CA ILE A 161 -9.43 3.16 -15.34
C ILE A 161 -10.58 3.27 -16.35
N LEU A 162 -11.11 2.12 -16.71
CA LEU A 162 -12.18 1.95 -17.68
C LEU A 162 -13.52 1.86 -16.96
N LEU A 163 -14.48 2.72 -17.37
CA LEU A 163 -15.89 2.65 -16.98
C LEU A 163 -16.70 2.11 -18.15
N PRO A 164 -17.26 0.89 -18.05
CA PRO A 164 -18.14 0.38 -19.09
C PRO A 164 -19.44 1.20 -19.19
N LEU A 165 -19.85 1.53 -20.41
CA LEU A 165 -21.09 2.25 -20.70
C LEU A 165 -22.13 1.27 -21.23
N GLN A 166 -23.28 1.17 -20.54
CA GLN A 166 -24.39 0.28 -20.93
C GLN A 166 -25.52 1.04 -21.60
N ARG A 167 -25.53 2.38 -21.54
CA ARG A 167 -26.58 3.23 -22.13
C ARG A 167 -25.95 4.44 -22.82
N ILE A 168 -26.44 4.76 -24.04
CA ILE A 168 -25.89 5.84 -24.87
C ILE A 168 -25.92 7.20 -24.13
N TRP A 169 -26.94 7.48 -23.36
CA TRP A 169 -27.04 8.76 -22.61
C TRP A 169 -26.01 8.92 -21.48
N GLN A 170 -25.42 7.83 -20.99
CA GLN A 170 -24.36 7.89 -19.98
C GLN A 170 -23.07 8.51 -20.54
N ALA A 171 -22.79 8.32 -21.83
CA ALA A 171 -21.57 8.80 -22.45
C ALA A 171 -21.38 10.31 -22.33
N PRO A 172 -22.30 11.20 -22.76
CA PRO A 172 -22.13 12.63 -22.64
C PRO A 172 -22.08 13.10 -21.18
N TYR A 173 -22.86 12.48 -20.30
CA TYR A 173 -22.89 12.82 -18.88
C TYR A 173 -21.56 12.52 -18.18
N LEU A 174 -21.08 11.28 -18.26
CA LEU A 174 -19.82 10.86 -17.63
C LEU A 174 -18.61 11.54 -18.29
N TRP A 175 -18.66 11.75 -19.61
CA TRP A 175 -17.62 12.50 -20.32
C TRP A 175 -17.50 13.93 -19.80
N ALA A 176 -18.60 14.65 -19.63
CA ALA A 176 -18.60 16.00 -19.08
C ALA A 176 -18.01 16.02 -17.64
N GLY A 177 -18.38 15.04 -16.81
CA GLY A 177 -17.83 14.89 -15.48
C GLY A 177 -16.33 14.64 -15.48
N CYS A 178 -15.82 13.75 -16.33
CA CYS A 178 -14.39 13.48 -16.44
C CYS A 178 -13.61 14.66 -17.07
N LYS A 179 -14.22 15.39 -18.02
CA LYS A 179 -13.59 16.61 -18.55
C LYS A 179 -13.50 17.72 -17.51
N MET A 180 -14.48 17.83 -16.64
CA MET A 180 -14.40 18.75 -15.51
C MET A 180 -13.33 18.30 -14.50
N TYR A 181 -13.20 16.99 -14.25
CA TYR A 181 -12.14 16.44 -13.43
C TYR A 181 -10.74 16.73 -14.01
N ASP A 182 -10.55 16.56 -15.33
CA ASP A 182 -9.31 16.93 -16.03
C ASP A 182 -9.02 18.44 -15.92
N LEU A 183 -10.05 19.28 -16.05
CA LEU A 183 -9.92 20.74 -15.95
C LEU A 183 -9.54 21.17 -14.53
N LEU A 184 -10.19 20.62 -13.50
CA LEU A 184 -9.88 20.93 -12.10
C LEU A 184 -8.48 20.46 -11.70
N ALA A 185 -7.98 19.38 -12.30
CA ALA A 185 -6.60 18.93 -12.12
C ALA A 185 -5.57 19.93 -12.68
N GLY A 186 -5.91 20.66 -13.74
CA GLY A 186 -5.04 21.68 -14.35
C GLY A 186 -3.62 21.18 -14.60
N SER A 187 -2.62 21.86 -14.01
CA SER A 187 -1.20 21.46 -14.09
C SER A 187 -0.88 20.18 -13.31
N HIS A 188 -1.77 19.73 -12.42
CA HIS A 188 -1.64 18.50 -11.64
C HIS A 188 -2.31 17.30 -12.33
N GLY A 189 -2.79 17.48 -13.58
CA GLY A 189 -3.37 16.41 -14.41
C GLY A 189 -2.35 15.32 -14.70
N LEU A 190 -2.87 14.08 -14.86
CA LEU A 190 -2.09 12.93 -15.36
C LEU A 190 -2.24 12.89 -16.89
N GLU A 191 -3.11 12.03 -17.38
CA GLU A 191 -3.47 11.95 -18.78
C GLU A 191 -4.94 12.38 -19.00
N ARG A 192 -5.29 12.72 -20.23
CA ARG A 192 -6.64 13.21 -20.56
C ARG A 192 -7.62 12.06 -20.70
N SER A 193 -8.79 12.19 -20.07
CA SER A 193 -9.88 11.25 -20.24
C SER A 193 -10.41 11.21 -21.68
N TYR A 194 -10.88 10.04 -22.13
CA TYR A 194 -11.44 9.83 -23.48
C TYR A 194 -12.52 8.76 -23.49
N ILE A 195 -13.35 8.76 -24.55
CA ILE A 195 -14.35 7.73 -24.81
C ILE A 195 -13.87 6.84 -25.93
N MET A 196 -14.17 5.55 -25.81
CA MET A 196 -13.96 4.55 -26.87
C MET A 196 -15.25 3.80 -27.20
N GLY A 197 -15.40 3.40 -28.45
CA GLY A 197 -16.50 2.54 -28.88
C GLY A 197 -16.36 1.11 -28.33
N PRO A 198 -17.42 0.28 -28.48
CA PRO A 198 -17.46 -1.07 -27.89
C PRO A 198 -16.34 -1.99 -28.38
N THR A 199 -15.97 -1.94 -29.65
CA THR A 199 -14.88 -2.75 -30.23
C THR A 199 -13.57 -2.46 -29.55
N ARG A 200 -13.18 -1.17 -29.44
CA ARG A 200 -11.94 -0.76 -28.77
C ARG A 200 -11.97 -1.05 -27.26
N ALA A 201 -13.14 -0.96 -26.63
CA ALA A 201 -13.29 -1.32 -25.22
C ALA A 201 -13.01 -2.81 -24.98
N LEU A 202 -13.49 -3.68 -25.89
CA LEU A 202 -13.23 -5.12 -25.85
C LEU A 202 -11.79 -5.47 -26.26
N GLU A 203 -11.15 -4.70 -27.13
CA GLU A 203 -9.71 -4.84 -27.41
C GLU A 203 -8.85 -4.49 -26.18
N ALA A 204 -9.21 -3.40 -25.49
CA ALA A 204 -8.54 -2.96 -24.28
C ALA A 204 -8.78 -3.90 -23.08
N CYS A 205 -9.98 -4.44 -22.95
CA CYS A 205 -10.36 -5.38 -21.91
C CYS A 205 -11.21 -6.52 -22.49
N PRO A 206 -10.57 -7.60 -23.00
CA PRO A 206 -11.25 -8.68 -23.73
C PRO A 206 -12.31 -9.44 -22.94
N LEU A 207 -12.16 -9.45 -21.61
CA LEU A 207 -13.04 -10.17 -20.69
C LEU A 207 -14.29 -9.39 -20.29
N LEU A 208 -14.42 -8.12 -20.71
CA LEU A 208 -15.62 -7.33 -20.45
C LEU A 208 -16.89 -8.01 -21.00
N ARG A 209 -17.95 -7.90 -20.22
CA ARG A 209 -19.27 -8.34 -20.66
C ARG A 209 -19.69 -7.59 -21.92
N ARG A 210 -19.96 -8.35 -23.00
CA ARG A 210 -20.32 -7.81 -24.33
C ARG A 210 -21.76 -7.33 -24.42
N GLU A 211 -22.63 -7.98 -23.64
CA GLU A 211 -24.07 -7.71 -23.68
C GLU A 211 -24.38 -6.30 -23.15
N GLY A 212 -25.04 -5.50 -23.98
CA GLY A 212 -25.40 -4.13 -23.62
C GLY A 212 -24.25 -3.13 -23.60
N LEU A 213 -23.03 -3.53 -24.00
CA LEU A 213 -21.89 -2.63 -24.04
C LEU A 213 -22.01 -1.63 -25.20
N VAL A 214 -22.16 -0.35 -24.88
CA VAL A 214 -22.25 0.74 -25.87
C VAL A 214 -20.87 1.37 -26.12
N GLY A 215 -19.95 1.26 -25.17
CA GLY A 215 -18.60 1.80 -25.20
C GLY A 215 -18.00 1.84 -23.82
N ALA A 216 -16.92 2.58 -23.67
CA ALA A 216 -16.30 2.82 -22.38
C ALA A 216 -15.74 4.24 -22.27
N LEU A 217 -15.73 4.77 -21.06
CA LEU A 217 -15.01 5.98 -20.70
C LEU A 217 -13.72 5.58 -19.99
N VAL A 218 -12.61 6.19 -20.36
CA VAL A 218 -11.31 5.99 -19.67
C VAL A 218 -10.89 7.30 -19.04
N TYR A 219 -10.51 7.23 -17.76
CA TYR A 219 -9.87 8.32 -17.02
C TYR A 219 -8.64 7.80 -16.27
N TYR A 220 -7.84 8.69 -15.72
CA TYR A 220 -6.58 8.32 -15.09
C TYR A 220 -6.56 8.73 -13.61
N ASP A 221 -6.13 7.80 -12.77
CA ASP A 221 -5.81 8.05 -11.36
C ASP A 221 -4.44 7.47 -11.01
N GLY A 222 -3.98 7.66 -9.78
CA GLY A 222 -2.73 7.08 -9.31
C GLY A 222 -2.92 5.69 -8.73
N GLN A 223 -1.92 4.84 -8.89
CA GLN A 223 -1.79 3.56 -8.20
C GLN A 223 -0.46 3.50 -7.46
N HIS A 224 -0.37 2.74 -6.35
CA HIS A 224 0.86 2.63 -5.57
C HIS A 224 1.03 1.29 -4.86
N ASN A 225 2.27 1.03 -4.39
CA ASN A 225 2.54 0.02 -3.38
C ASN A 225 2.45 0.67 -2.00
N ASP A 226 1.31 0.50 -1.34
CA ASP A 226 0.96 1.19 -0.10
C ASP A 226 1.91 0.92 1.07
N SER A 227 2.27 -0.33 1.30
CA SER A 227 3.17 -0.68 2.40
C SER A 227 4.60 -0.21 2.13
N ARG A 228 5.12 -0.42 0.92
CA ARG A 228 6.44 0.06 0.53
C ARG A 228 6.54 1.58 0.66
N MET A 229 5.49 2.31 0.23
CA MET A 229 5.42 3.76 0.40
C MET A 229 5.50 4.17 1.86
N ASN A 230 4.73 3.52 2.74
CA ASN A 230 4.74 3.84 4.17
C ASN A 230 6.08 3.54 4.83
N VAL A 231 6.67 2.38 4.55
CA VAL A 231 8.01 2.01 5.02
C VAL A 231 9.04 3.03 4.54
N SER A 232 9.00 3.41 3.25
CA SER A 232 9.91 4.43 2.71
C SER A 232 9.76 5.79 3.37
N LEU A 233 8.54 6.21 3.75
CA LEU A 233 8.32 7.45 4.51
C LEU A 233 8.97 7.39 5.89
N ALA A 234 8.74 6.33 6.65
CA ALA A 234 9.31 6.13 7.99
C ALA A 234 10.84 6.11 7.96
N LEU A 235 11.41 5.38 6.99
CA LEU A 235 12.87 5.28 6.82
C LEU A 235 13.49 6.58 6.31
N THR A 236 12.79 7.34 5.46
CA THR A 236 13.25 8.67 5.04
C THR A 236 13.33 9.61 6.23
N ALA A 237 12.31 9.61 7.11
CA ALA A 237 12.33 10.38 8.34
C ALA A 237 13.51 9.98 9.26
N ALA A 238 13.77 8.67 9.37
CA ALA A 238 14.89 8.15 10.16
C ALA A 238 16.26 8.59 9.60
N LEU A 239 16.44 8.54 8.28
CA LEU A 239 17.67 8.98 7.62
C LEU A 239 17.89 10.49 7.73
N TYR A 240 16.82 11.27 7.84
CA TYR A 240 16.90 12.72 8.13
C TYR A 240 17.04 13.06 9.63
N GLY A 241 17.16 12.03 10.49
CA GLY A 241 17.52 12.20 11.90
C GLY A 241 16.36 12.04 12.90
N ALA A 242 15.17 11.62 12.48
CA ALA A 242 14.14 11.20 13.43
C ALA A 242 14.53 9.88 14.12
N THR A 243 14.16 9.71 15.38
CA THR A 243 14.20 8.41 16.06
C THR A 243 12.94 7.64 15.70
N VAL A 244 13.08 6.52 14.97
CA VAL A 244 11.95 5.77 14.41
C VAL A 244 12.07 4.31 14.81
N VAL A 245 11.12 3.80 15.61
CA VAL A 245 11.18 2.44 16.16
C VAL A 245 9.83 1.74 16.00
N ASN A 246 9.88 0.51 15.50
CA ASN A 246 8.75 -0.41 15.44
C ASN A 246 8.79 -1.44 16.58
N HIS A 247 7.70 -2.18 16.78
CA HIS A 247 7.51 -3.13 17.89
C HIS A 247 7.78 -2.49 19.27
N VAL A 248 7.40 -1.22 19.41
CA VAL A 248 7.44 -0.46 20.67
C VAL A 248 6.05 0.09 20.93
N GLU A 249 5.35 -0.50 21.89
CA GLU A 249 3.97 -0.17 22.23
C GLU A 249 3.91 0.97 23.26
N VAL A 250 3.08 1.97 23.01
CA VAL A 250 2.71 2.98 24.02
C VAL A 250 1.67 2.38 24.95
N VAL A 251 2.00 2.27 26.22
CA VAL A 251 1.14 1.66 27.26
C VAL A 251 0.46 2.70 28.14
N ALA A 252 0.98 3.92 28.24
CA ALA A 252 0.39 5.04 28.96
C ALA A 252 0.93 6.38 28.44
N LEU A 253 0.18 7.45 28.71
CA LEU A 253 0.67 8.83 28.53
C LEU A 253 1.30 9.30 29.84
N ASP A 254 2.44 9.98 29.72
CA ASP A 254 3.12 10.61 30.85
C ASP A 254 2.66 12.06 30.98
N LYS A 255 2.22 12.46 32.20
CA LYS A 255 1.67 13.78 32.47
C LYS A 255 2.45 14.47 33.58
N ASP A 256 2.62 15.77 33.44
CA ASP A 256 3.18 16.61 34.51
C ASP A 256 2.17 16.85 35.66
N ASP A 257 2.65 17.52 36.72
CA ASP A 257 1.83 17.83 37.90
C ASP A 257 0.61 18.71 37.60
N THR A 258 0.56 19.36 36.43
CA THR A 258 -0.60 20.16 35.97
C THR A 258 -1.59 19.33 35.15
N GLY A 259 -1.30 18.04 34.92
CA GLY A 259 -2.09 17.13 34.12
C GLY A 259 -1.86 17.25 32.59
N ARG A 260 -0.84 18.01 32.17
CA ARG A 260 -0.48 18.12 30.73
C ARG A 260 0.37 16.93 30.29
N VAL A 261 0.07 16.43 29.10
CA VAL A 261 0.85 15.34 28.47
C VAL A 261 2.26 15.87 28.11
N ARG A 262 3.29 15.21 28.62
CA ARG A 262 4.71 15.54 28.46
C ARG A 262 5.56 14.36 27.97
N GLY A 263 4.93 13.26 27.67
CA GLY A 263 5.64 12.09 27.21
C GLY A 263 4.74 10.88 27.05
N VAL A 264 5.38 9.76 26.81
CA VAL A 264 4.72 8.46 26.74
C VAL A 264 5.53 7.41 27.49
N ARG A 265 4.85 6.46 28.13
CA ARG A 265 5.47 5.23 28.61
C ARG A 265 5.38 4.19 27.51
N VAL A 266 6.51 3.62 27.14
CA VAL A 266 6.62 2.65 26.06
C VAL A 266 7.20 1.33 26.55
N ARG A 267 6.81 0.22 25.90
CA ARG A 267 7.31 -1.13 26.13
C ARG A 267 7.87 -1.71 24.84
N ASP A 268 9.06 -2.28 24.90
CA ASP A 268 9.68 -2.99 23.76
C ASP A 268 9.09 -4.42 23.67
N LEU A 269 8.35 -4.71 22.62
CA LEU A 269 7.74 -6.01 22.40
C LEU A 269 8.71 -7.08 21.88
N MET A 270 9.94 -6.67 21.50
CA MET A 270 10.99 -7.59 21.06
C MET A 270 11.97 -7.95 22.18
N ALA A 271 11.86 -7.32 23.35
CA ALA A 271 12.62 -7.71 24.52
C ALA A 271 12.15 -9.07 25.06
N ASP A 272 13.07 -9.82 25.67
CA ASP A 272 12.71 -11.04 26.38
C ASP A 272 11.77 -10.73 27.56
N ASP A 273 10.85 -11.64 27.85
CA ASP A 273 9.73 -11.54 28.81
C ASP A 273 10.16 -11.39 30.29
N ASN A 274 11.16 -10.57 30.58
CA ASN A 274 11.72 -10.38 31.92
C ASN A 274 11.05 -9.29 32.76
N GLY A 275 9.72 -9.01 32.50
CA GLY A 275 8.96 -8.08 33.34
C GLY A 275 9.36 -6.62 33.17
N ASP A 276 9.74 -6.19 31.95
CA ASP A 276 10.02 -4.79 31.66
C ASP A 276 8.73 -3.96 31.75
N ASP A 277 8.58 -3.19 32.82
CA ASP A 277 7.46 -2.24 33.04
C ASP A 277 7.46 -1.09 32.01
N GLY A 278 8.39 -1.09 31.08
CA GLY A 278 8.60 -0.05 30.10
C GLY A 278 9.36 1.15 30.64
N PHE A 279 9.62 2.11 29.76
CA PHE A 279 10.36 3.33 30.07
C PHE A 279 9.63 4.57 29.53
N ILE A 280 9.95 5.74 30.09
CA ILE A 280 9.35 7.01 29.69
C ILE A 280 10.19 7.63 28.56
N VAL A 281 9.52 8.12 27.53
CA VAL A 281 10.06 8.98 26.48
C VAL A 281 9.46 10.37 26.69
N ALA A 282 10.31 11.35 26.99
CA ALA A 282 9.90 12.72 27.26
C ALA A 282 9.79 13.55 25.97
N GLY A 283 8.79 14.42 25.90
CA GLY A 283 8.59 15.32 24.75
C GLY A 283 7.73 16.53 25.09
N LYS A 284 7.92 17.63 24.37
CA LYS A 284 7.11 18.86 24.52
C LYS A 284 5.67 18.64 24.08
N GLY A 285 5.46 17.77 23.06
CA GLY A 285 4.15 17.43 22.57
C GLY A 285 4.05 15.98 22.12
N VAL A 286 2.85 15.41 22.26
CA VAL A 286 2.52 14.05 21.83
C VAL A 286 1.42 14.10 20.79
N VAL A 287 1.63 13.39 19.68
CA VAL A 287 0.69 13.30 18.56
C VAL A 287 0.18 11.87 18.43
N ASN A 288 -1.13 11.70 18.56
CA ASN A 288 -1.83 10.45 18.33
C ASN A 288 -2.17 10.32 16.84
N ALA A 289 -1.49 9.42 16.12
CA ALA A 289 -1.69 9.10 14.72
C ALA A 289 -2.01 7.60 14.51
N THR A 290 -2.71 6.99 15.47
CA THR A 290 -2.94 5.53 15.54
C THR A 290 -4.12 5.03 14.69
N GLY A 291 -4.69 5.89 13.84
CA GLY A 291 -5.75 5.52 12.89
C GLY A 291 -6.96 4.89 13.56
N PRO A 292 -7.32 3.62 13.30
CA PRO A 292 -8.47 2.97 13.94
C PRO A 292 -8.36 2.89 15.45
N PHE A 293 -7.14 2.89 16.02
CA PHE A 293 -6.87 2.81 17.45
C PHE A 293 -6.87 4.16 18.18
N THR A 294 -7.20 5.25 17.46
CA THR A 294 -7.24 6.62 18.00
C THR A 294 -7.97 6.71 19.35
N ASP A 295 -9.15 6.12 19.44
CA ASP A 295 -9.98 6.18 20.67
C ASP A 295 -9.36 5.42 21.85
N ALA A 296 -8.46 4.48 21.62
CA ALA A 296 -7.73 3.79 22.68
C ALA A 296 -6.72 4.73 23.36
N VAL A 297 -5.99 5.50 22.56
CA VAL A 297 -5.03 6.50 23.05
C VAL A 297 -5.76 7.70 23.68
N GLU A 298 -6.88 8.15 23.11
CA GLU A 298 -7.74 9.19 23.73
C GLU A 298 -8.23 8.77 25.11
N ARG A 299 -8.56 7.49 25.33
CA ARG A 299 -8.95 6.98 26.65
C ARG A 299 -7.77 6.83 27.63
N MET A 300 -6.51 6.71 27.14
CA MET A 300 -5.33 6.81 28.01
C MET A 300 -5.17 8.24 28.56
N ASP A 301 -5.61 9.24 27.80
CA ASP A 301 -5.63 10.64 28.22
C ASP A 301 -6.76 10.91 29.22
N ASP A 302 -7.99 10.54 28.85
CA ASP A 302 -9.17 10.71 29.66
C ASP A 302 -10.17 9.56 29.41
N ALA A 303 -10.38 8.71 30.41
CA ALA A 303 -11.25 7.53 30.30
C ALA A 303 -12.71 7.88 29.96
N SER A 304 -13.14 9.11 30.21
CA SER A 304 -14.50 9.59 29.92
C SER A 304 -14.71 10.06 28.47
N ARG A 305 -13.65 10.10 27.66
CA ARG A 305 -13.71 10.55 26.27
C ARG A 305 -14.66 9.71 25.42
N LYS A 306 -15.53 10.40 24.70
CA LYS A 306 -16.44 9.76 23.75
C LYS A 306 -15.66 9.37 22.48
N PRO A 307 -15.97 8.20 21.89
CA PRO A 307 -15.34 7.78 20.65
C PRO A 307 -15.57 8.77 19.51
N ILE A 308 -14.49 9.19 18.86
CA ILE A 308 -14.50 10.07 17.67
C ILE A 308 -14.38 9.27 16.37
N VAL A 309 -13.89 8.04 16.43
CA VAL A 309 -13.77 7.14 15.27
C VAL A 309 -15.02 6.29 15.11
N ALA A 310 -15.48 6.16 13.87
CA ALA A 310 -16.50 5.20 13.44
C ALA A 310 -15.83 4.15 12.54
N PRO A 311 -15.33 3.03 13.07
CA PRO A 311 -14.56 2.07 12.31
C PRO A 311 -15.44 1.35 11.29
N ALA A 312 -14.94 1.25 10.04
CA ALA A 312 -15.60 0.53 8.97
C ALA A 312 -14.60 -0.38 8.25
N SER A 313 -14.93 -1.67 8.16
CA SER A 313 -14.11 -2.65 7.45
C SER A 313 -14.37 -2.60 5.95
N GLY A 314 -13.32 -2.83 5.17
CA GLY A 314 -13.40 -2.99 3.73
C GLY A 314 -12.54 -4.17 3.28
N ALA A 315 -13.20 -5.19 2.73
CA ALA A 315 -12.55 -6.38 2.23
C ALA A 315 -12.04 -6.20 0.80
N HIS A 316 -10.99 -6.91 0.47
CA HIS A 316 -10.44 -7.05 -0.88
C HIS A 316 -10.09 -8.50 -1.14
N VAL A 317 -10.07 -8.88 -2.41
CA VAL A 317 -9.61 -10.18 -2.89
C VAL A 317 -8.51 -9.99 -3.91
N MET A 318 -7.53 -10.89 -3.90
CA MET A 318 -6.53 -11.02 -4.94
C MET A 318 -6.90 -12.17 -5.87
N LEU A 319 -6.86 -11.91 -7.17
CA LEU A 319 -7.28 -12.80 -8.24
C LEU A 319 -6.15 -12.94 -9.26
N PRO A 320 -6.19 -13.95 -10.16
CA PRO A 320 -5.22 -14.09 -11.24
C PRO A 320 -5.06 -12.83 -12.09
N GLY A 321 -3.84 -12.54 -12.53
CA GLY A 321 -3.52 -11.36 -13.34
C GLY A 321 -4.17 -11.37 -14.71
N SER A 322 -4.60 -12.53 -15.20
CA SER A 322 -5.34 -12.70 -16.47
C SER A 322 -6.65 -11.92 -16.53
N LEU A 323 -7.22 -11.52 -15.38
CA LEU A 323 -8.46 -10.72 -15.34
C LEU A 323 -8.24 -9.24 -15.72
N CYS A 324 -7.01 -8.74 -15.65
CA CYS A 324 -6.63 -7.40 -16.11
C CYS A 324 -5.41 -7.46 -17.07
N PRO A 325 -5.51 -8.12 -18.23
CA PRO A 325 -4.36 -8.50 -19.04
C PRO A 325 -3.58 -7.31 -19.61
N ASN A 326 -4.24 -6.18 -19.86
CA ASN A 326 -3.64 -5.01 -20.51
C ASN A 326 -3.28 -3.87 -19.53
N GLY A 327 -3.16 -4.17 -18.23
CA GLY A 327 -2.79 -3.17 -17.24
C GLY A 327 -3.80 -2.04 -17.01
N MET A 328 -5.04 -2.22 -17.47
CA MET A 328 -6.14 -1.27 -17.31
C MET A 328 -7.05 -1.70 -16.16
N GLY A 329 -7.33 -0.81 -15.22
CA GLY A 329 -8.32 -1.05 -14.17
C GLY A 329 -9.75 -0.92 -14.70
N ILE A 330 -10.71 -1.56 -14.05
CA ILE A 330 -12.13 -1.47 -14.34
C ILE A 330 -12.86 -0.97 -13.10
N LEU A 331 -13.84 -0.09 -13.30
CA LEU A 331 -14.69 0.43 -12.23
C LEU A 331 -16.15 0.03 -12.48
N ASP A 332 -16.76 -0.70 -11.52
CA ASP A 332 -18.21 -0.85 -11.46
C ASP A 332 -18.83 0.34 -10.74
N ALA A 333 -19.42 1.24 -11.53
CA ALA A 333 -20.14 2.41 -11.01
C ALA A 333 -21.61 2.12 -10.67
N HIS A 334 -22.14 0.94 -11.02
CA HIS A 334 -23.56 0.61 -11.03
C HIS A 334 -23.90 -0.59 -10.14
N SER A 335 -23.17 -0.83 -9.03
CA SER A 335 -23.60 -1.88 -8.11
C SER A 335 -25.03 -1.62 -7.61
N SER A 336 -25.80 -2.68 -7.43
CA SER A 336 -27.22 -2.62 -7.03
C SER A 336 -27.48 -1.92 -5.70
N ASP A 337 -26.44 -1.79 -4.86
CA ASP A 337 -26.49 -1.20 -3.52
C ASP A 337 -25.71 0.13 -3.40
N GLY A 338 -25.23 0.67 -4.53
CA GLY A 338 -24.48 1.95 -4.57
C GLY A 338 -23.03 1.85 -4.10
N ARG A 339 -22.52 0.67 -3.72
CA ARG A 339 -21.10 0.44 -3.47
C ARG A 339 -20.32 0.45 -4.78
N VAL A 340 -19.05 0.79 -4.73
CA VAL A 340 -18.15 0.78 -5.89
C VAL A 340 -17.14 -0.32 -5.73
N VAL A 341 -17.05 -1.18 -6.74
CA VAL A 341 -16.03 -2.21 -6.80
C VAL A 341 -15.03 -1.84 -7.89
N PHE A 342 -13.76 -1.80 -7.50
CA PHE A 342 -12.64 -1.66 -8.41
C PHE A 342 -12.08 -3.04 -8.73
N VAL A 343 -11.65 -3.23 -9.98
CA VAL A 343 -10.89 -4.40 -10.45
C VAL A 343 -9.63 -3.86 -11.08
N LEU A 344 -8.50 -4.01 -10.41
CA LEU A 344 -7.27 -3.28 -10.74
C LEU A 344 -6.09 -4.23 -10.92
N PRO A 345 -5.25 -4.04 -11.95
CA PRO A 345 -3.98 -4.75 -12.05
C PRO A 345 -3.05 -4.30 -10.92
N TRP A 346 -2.35 -5.23 -10.27
CA TRP A 346 -1.36 -4.89 -9.25
C TRP A 346 -0.31 -5.98 -9.11
N GLN A 347 0.95 -5.66 -9.36
CA GLN A 347 2.10 -6.57 -9.25
C GLN A 347 1.86 -7.93 -9.93
N GLY A 348 1.37 -7.91 -11.18
CA GLY A 348 1.12 -9.12 -11.97
C GLY A 348 -0.14 -9.92 -11.59
N LYS A 349 -0.92 -9.42 -10.64
CA LYS A 349 -2.20 -9.99 -10.20
C LYS A 349 -3.32 -8.97 -10.39
N THR A 350 -4.54 -9.34 -9.99
CA THR A 350 -5.72 -8.46 -10.03
C THR A 350 -6.28 -8.31 -8.63
N VAL A 351 -6.31 -7.07 -8.10
CA VAL A 351 -6.99 -6.76 -6.84
C VAL A 351 -8.42 -6.32 -7.12
N ALA A 352 -9.39 -6.91 -6.43
CA ALA A 352 -10.79 -6.50 -6.49
C ALA A 352 -11.32 -6.12 -5.10
N GLY A 353 -12.15 -5.08 -5.05
CA GLY A 353 -12.77 -4.55 -3.83
C GLY A 353 -13.32 -3.14 -4.05
N THR A 354 -14.05 -2.59 -3.12
CA THR A 354 -14.03 -2.93 -1.70
C THR A 354 -15.45 -3.03 -1.16
N THR A 355 -15.61 -3.62 0.03
CA THR A 355 -16.84 -3.54 0.81
C THR A 355 -16.79 -2.40 1.82
N ASP A 356 -17.90 -2.14 2.52
CA ASP A 356 -18.00 -1.09 3.53
C ASP A 356 -18.98 -1.51 4.62
N ASN A 357 -18.46 -2.05 5.73
CA ASN A 357 -19.25 -2.58 6.83
C ASN A 357 -18.79 -1.98 8.16
N THR A 358 -19.70 -1.56 9.01
CA THR A 358 -19.38 -1.20 10.39
C THR A 358 -18.75 -2.39 11.12
N CYS A 359 -17.68 -2.16 11.89
CA CYS A 359 -16.96 -3.21 12.58
C CYS A 359 -16.41 -2.75 13.93
N HIS A 360 -15.88 -3.69 14.71
CA HIS A 360 -15.01 -3.40 15.84
C HIS A 360 -13.57 -3.22 15.37
N VAL A 361 -12.76 -2.56 16.20
CA VAL A 361 -11.33 -2.38 15.91
C VAL A 361 -10.58 -3.64 16.33
N GLU A 362 -9.83 -4.22 15.37
CA GLU A 362 -9.01 -5.42 15.55
C GLU A 362 -7.63 -5.19 14.91
N ARG A 363 -6.59 -5.83 15.46
CA ARG A 363 -5.22 -5.73 14.90
C ARG A 363 -5.11 -6.47 13.56
N GLU A 364 -5.70 -7.65 13.46
CA GLU A 364 -5.66 -8.55 12.30
C GLU A 364 -7.07 -8.89 11.80
N PRO A 365 -7.82 -7.91 11.23
CA PRO A 365 -9.16 -8.17 10.76
C PRO A 365 -9.16 -9.15 9.58
N VAL A 366 -10.07 -10.12 9.62
CA VAL A 366 -10.28 -11.14 8.59
C VAL A 366 -11.36 -10.67 7.62
N ALA A 367 -11.20 -10.92 6.33
CA ALA A 367 -12.26 -10.68 5.35
C ALA A 367 -13.41 -11.68 5.57
N ARG A 368 -14.64 -11.18 5.67
CA ARG A 368 -15.83 -12.03 5.87
C ARG A 368 -16.16 -12.80 4.59
N SER A 369 -16.67 -14.03 4.74
CA SER A 369 -17.08 -14.86 3.61
C SER A 369 -18.08 -14.12 2.69
N ASP A 370 -19.07 -13.45 3.28
CA ASP A 370 -20.09 -12.70 2.54
C ASP A 370 -19.49 -11.53 1.75
N ASP A 371 -18.44 -10.90 2.27
CA ASP A 371 -17.73 -9.83 1.57
C ASP A 371 -16.97 -10.36 0.35
N VAL A 372 -16.36 -11.53 0.47
CA VAL A 372 -15.67 -12.20 -0.64
C VAL A 372 -16.68 -12.56 -1.74
N ASP A 373 -17.81 -13.19 -1.38
CA ASP A 373 -18.88 -13.53 -2.34
C ASP A 373 -19.44 -12.30 -3.04
N PHE A 374 -19.68 -11.22 -2.30
CA PHE A 374 -20.12 -9.95 -2.87
C PHE A 374 -19.14 -9.41 -3.92
N ILE A 375 -17.83 -9.43 -3.61
CA ILE A 375 -16.79 -8.94 -4.53
C ILE A 375 -16.73 -9.82 -5.77
N LEU A 376 -16.72 -11.16 -5.63
CA LEU A 376 -16.69 -12.09 -6.75
C LEU A 376 -17.91 -11.92 -7.64
N ALA A 377 -19.10 -11.77 -7.06
CA ALA A 377 -20.34 -11.51 -7.82
C ALA A 377 -20.29 -10.16 -8.54
N ALA A 378 -19.68 -9.11 -7.93
CA ALA A 378 -19.52 -7.82 -8.59
C ALA A 378 -18.55 -7.91 -9.78
N VAL A 379 -17.42 -8.60 -9.63
CA VAL A 379 -16.48 -8.85 -10.72
C VAL A 379 -17.14 -9.65 -11.84
N GLY A 380 -17.90 -10.70 -11.50
CA GLY A 380 -18.64 -11.53 -12.49
C GLY A 380 -19.69 -10.74 -13.28
N ARG A 381 -20.28 -9.69 -12.71
CA ARG A 381 -21.20 -8.80 -13.45
C ARG A 381 -20.47 -7.93 -14.48
N LEU A 382 -19.24 -7.53 -14.22
CA LEU A 382 -18.42 -6.73 -15.14
C LEU A 382 -17.84 -7.54 -16.27
N LEU A 383 -17.47 -8.78 -15.98
CA LEU A 383 -16.86 -9.70 -16.92
C LEU A 383 -17.94 -10.55 -17.63
N GLY A 384 -17.57 -11.21 -18.70
CA GLY A 384 -18.46 -12.21 -19.31
C GLY A 384 -18.66 -13.41 -18.39
N PRO A 385 -19.80 -14.15 -18.52
CA PRO A 385 -20.11 -15.26 -17.62
C PRO A 385 -19.06 -16.39 -17.64
N GLU A 386 -18.34 -16.57 -18.74
CA GLU A 386 -17.26 -17.55 -18.88
C GLU A 386 -15.97 -17.13 -18.13
N SER A 387 -15.86 -15.85 -17.79
CA SER A 387 -14.69 -15.26 -17.11
C SER A 387 -14.98 -14.82 -15.68
N ALA A 388 -16.16 -15.15 -15.16
CA ALA A 388 -16.55 -14.83 -13.79
C ALA A 388 -15.68 -15.63 -12.81
N PRO A 389 -14.95 -14.96 -11.87
CA PRO A 389 -14.10 -15.66 -10.93
C PRO A 389 -14.94 -16.40 -9.89
N THR A 390 -14.38 -17.51 -9.42
CA THR A 390 -14.91 -18.35 -8.35
C THR A 390 -14.06 -18.21 -7.09
N ARG A 391 -14.44 -18.86 -5.99
CA ARG A 391 -13.63 -18.92 -4.77
C ARG A 391 -12.29 -19.61 -4.97
N ASP A 392 -12.20 -20.54 -5.91
CA ASP A 392 -10.97 -21.26 -6.23
C ASP A 392 -9.93 -20.37 -6.93
N ASP A 393 -10.36 -19.26 -7.52
CA ASP A 393 -9.49 -18.27 -8.14
C ASP A 393 -8.93 -17.25 -7.12
N VAL A 394 -9.40 -17.28 -5.87
CA VAL A 394 -8.95 -16.35 -4.82
C VAL A 394 -7.58 -16.76 -4.30
N LEU A 395 -6.58 -15.92 -4.56
CA LEU A 395 -5.19 -16.14 -4.16
C LEU A 395 -4.89 -15.61 -2.75
N ALA A 396 -5.54 -14.53 -2.36
CA ALA A 396 -5.46 -13.95 -1.03
C ALA A 396 -6.68 -13.06 -0.76
N THR A 397 -6.98 -12.85 0.53
CA THR A 397 -8.01 -11.91 0.97
C THR A 397 -7.47 -11.06 2.10
N TRP A 398 -7.94 -9.83 2.26
CA TRP A 398 -7.65 -9.02 3.44
C TRP A 398 -8.79 -8.06 3.73
N SER A 399 -8.87 -7.64 4.98
CA SER A 399 -9.77 -6.59 5.44
C SER A 399 -8.98 -5.45 6.06
N GLY A 400 -9.31 -4.21 5.69
CA GLY A 400 -8.73 -3.00 6.28
C GLY A 400 -9.80 -2.21 7.03
N ILE A 401 -9.48 -1.70 8.22
CA ILE A 401 -10.39 -0.88 9.02
C ILE A 401 -10.15 0.60 8.74
N ARG A 402 -11.14 1.27 8.18
CA ARG A 402 -11.10 2.72 7.92
C ARG A 402 -11.37 3.49 9.21
N PRO A 403 -10.53 4.46 9.60
CA PRO A 403 -10.77 5.34 10.73
C PRO A 403 -11.69 6.51 10.30
N LEU A 404 -12.96 6.23 9.98
CA LEU A 404 -13.90 7.28 9.64
C LEU A 404 -14.19 8.13 10.88
N VAL A 405 -14.32 9.45 10.71
CA VAL A 405 -14.49 10.40 11.82
C VAL A 405 -15.94 10.85 11.89
N LYS A 406 -16.48 10.86 13.10
CA LYS A 406 -17.79 11.46 13.39
C LYS A 406 -17.68 12.98 13.37
N ASP A 407 -18.67 13.68 12.77
CA ASP A 407 -18.68 15.13 12.78
C ASP A 407 -18.95 15.64 14.22
N PRO A 408 -18.00 16.33 14.85
CA PRO A 408 -18.18 16.87 16.19
C PRO A 408 -19.24 17.98 16.24
N HIS A 409 -19.61 18.56 15.10
CA HIS A 409 -20.59 19.66 14.98
C HIS A 409 -21.98 19.19 14.53
N ALA A 410 -22.14 17.92 14.16
CA ALA A 410 -23.45 17.36 13.78
C ALA A 410 -24.29 17.05 15.00
N ALA A 411 -24.86 18.08 15.61
CA ALA A 411 -25.79 17.93 16.73
C ALA A 411 -26.99 17.05 16.31
N GLY A 412 -27.07 15.84 16.83
CA GLY A 412 -28.26 14.98 16.78
C GLY A 412 -28.47 14.13 15.53
N LYS A 413 -27.56 14.12 14.53
CA LYS A 413 -27.61 13.21 13.39
C LYS A 413 -26.47 12.21 13.48
N THR A 414 -26.81 10.97 13.79
CA THR A 414 -25.88 9.84 13.96
C THR A 414 -25.13 9.42 12.70
N GLU A 415 -25.37 10.07 11.54
CA GLU A 415 -24.92 9.62 10.22
C GLU A 415 -24.00 10.59 9.46
N ALA A 416 -23.63 11.75 10.03
CA ALA A 416 -22.74 12.67 9.36
C ALA A 416 -21.27 12.28 9.60
N LEU A 417 -20.75 11.37 8.76
CA LEU A 417 -19.33 11.04 8.74
C LEU A 417 -18.57 12.11 7.93
N VAL A 418 -17.57 12.73 8.58
CA VAL A 418 -16.65 13.64 7.90
C VAL A 418 -15.68 12.81 7.03
N ARG A 419 -15.55 13.19 5.77
CA ARG A 419 -14.65 12.53 4.81
C ARG A 419 -13.29 13.21 4.67
N SER A 420 -13.11 14.36 5.34
CA SER A 420 -11.84 15.02 5.59
C SER A 420 -11.15 14.39 6.81
N HIS A 421 -9.90 14.72 7.03
CA HIS A 421 -9.20 14.40 8.26
C HIS A 421 -9.62 15.35 9.39
N LEU A 422 -9.33 14.95 10.62
CA LEU A 422 -9.53 15.73 11.82
C LEU A 422 -8.20 15.90 12.54
N VAL A 423 -7.86 17.15 12.85
CA VAL A 423 -6.79 17.52 13.77
C VAL A 423 -7.44 18.19 14.98
N THR A 424 -7.20 17.65 16.18
CA THR A 424 -7.80 18.18 17.41
C THR A 424 -6.81 18.07 18.57
N VAL A 425 -6.98 18.92 19.59
CA VAL A 425 -6.11 18.95 20.77
C VAL A 425 -6.97 18.80 22.01
N SER A 426 -6.59 17.89 22.88
CA SER A 426 -7.26 17.66 24.14
C SER A 426 -6.94 18.76 25.17
N PRO A 427 -7.74 18.92 26.25
CA PRO A 427 -7.43 19.83 27.33
C PRO A 427 -6.06 19.58 28.01
N SER A 428 -5.61 18.33 28.04
CA SER A 428 -4.29 17.93 28.54
C SER A 428 -3.16 18.14 27.54
N GLY A 429 -3.45 18.56 26.30
CA GLY A 429 -2.47 18.81 25.26
C GLY A 429 -2.12 17.61 24.38
N LEU A 430 -2.88 16.51 24.40
CA LEU A 430 -2.73 15.45 23.40
C LEU A 430 -3.26 15.95 22.05
N LEU A 431 -2.40 16.00 21.02
CA LEU A 431 -2.82 16.30 19.66
C LEU A 431 -3.20 15.00 18.97
N THR A 432 -4.37 14.96 18.32
CA THR A 432 -4.86 13.79 17.59
C THR A 432 -5.07 14.15 16.12
N CYS A 433 -4.48 13.34 15.22
CA CYS A 433 -4.69 13.41 13.77
C CYS A 433 -5.25 12.08 13.27
N THR A 434 -6.50 12.07 12.80
CA THR A 434 -7.19 10.84 12.37
C THR A 434 -8.13 11.08 11.19
N GLY A 435 -8.64 10.02 10.56
CA GLY A 435 -9.51 10.12 9.38
C GLY A 435 -8.71 10.22 8.07
N GLY A 436 -9.26 10.95 7.10
CA GLY A 436 -8.62 11.23 5.82
C GLY A 436 -8.40 10.00 4.93
N LYS A 437 -7.39 10.06 4.06
CA LYS A 437 -7.08 9.03 3.07
C LYS A 437 -5.59 8.98 2.75
N TRP A 438 -5.13 7.87 2.16
CA TRP A 438 -3.79 7.78 1.60
C TRP A 438 -3.44 8.93 0.65
N THR A 439 -4.35 9.31 -0.23
CA THR A 439 -4.13 10.43 -1.17
C THR A 439 -3.72 11.71 -0.48
N THR A 440 -4.29 12.00 0.71
CA THR A 440 -4.11 13.27 1.44
C THR A 440 -3.23 13.13 2.69
N TYR A 441 -2.54 11.99 2.90
CA TYR A 441 -1.71 11.75 4.09
C TYR A 441 -0.68 12.86 4.33
N ARG A 442 -0.11 13.41 3.25
CA ARG A 442 0.89 14.48 3.33
C ARG A 442 0.28 15.78 3.84
N GLN A 443 -0.91 16.17 3.34
CA GLN A 443 -1.62 17.35 3.84
C GLN A 443 -2.03 17.16 5.30
N MET A 444 -2.52 15.97 5.67
CA MET A 444 -2.81 15.61 7.07
C MET A 444 -1.58 15.80 7.97
N ALA A 445 -0.42 15.35 7.49
CA ALA A 445 0.84 15.49 8.21
C ALA A 445 1.23 16.97 8.38
N GLN A 446 1.13 17.75 7.32
CA GLN A 446 1.39 19.19 7.35
C GLN A 446 0.48 19.90 8.35
N ASP A 447 -0.83 19.66 8.31
CA ASP A 447 -1.80 20.30 9.19
C ASP A 447 -1.56 19.91 10.66
N ALA A 448 -1.20 18.63 10.91
CA ALA A 448 -0.87 18.18 12.25
C ALA A 448 0.43 18.81 12.79
N VAL A 449 1.46 18.97 11.95
CA VAL A 449 2.72 19.60 12.36
C VAL A 449 2.55 21.10 12.53
N ASP A 450 1.78 21.78 11.66
CA ASP A 450 1.44 23.21 11.81
C ASP A 450 0.72 23.46 13.13
N GLU A 451 -0.25 22.60 13.49
CA GLU A 451 -0.98 22.71 14.76
C GLU A 451 -0.07 22.36 15.96
N ALA A 452 0.81 21.35 15.83
CA ALA A 452 1.77 21.00 16.88
C ALA A 452 2.74 22.15 17.18
N ILE A 453 3.26 22.82 16.15
CA ILE A 453 4.12 24.00 16.29
C ILE A 453 3.40 25.08 17.10
N ARG A 454 2.14 25.34 16.76
CA ARG A 454 1.33 26.38 17.41
C ARG A 454 0.99 26.04 18.88
N VAL A 455 0.58 24.79 19.16
CA VAL A 455 0.08 24.39 20.49
C VAL A 455 1.20 24.10 21.49
N PHE A 456 2.31 23.55 21.00
CA PHE A 456 3.43 23.18 21.86
C PHE A 456 4.55 24.22 21.88
N ASP A 457 4.33 25.39 21.25
CA ASP A 457 5.27 26.50 21.15
C ASP A 457 6.65 26.02 20.65
N LEU A 458 6.63 25.29 19.52
CA LEU A 458 7.83 24.73 18.93
C LEU A 458 8.51 25.73 18.02
N GLU A 459 9.84 25.66 17.94
CA GLU A 459 10.65 26.50 17.07
C GLU A 459 11.24 25.68 15.91
N PRO A 460 10.62 25.70 14.71
CA PRO A 460 11.22 25.12 13.52
C PRO A 460 12.58 25.79 13.21
N ARG A 461 13.53 24.99 12.73
CA ARG A 461 14.90 25.48 12.51
C ARG A 461 15.32 25.21 11.07
N SER A 462 16.16 26.12 10.56
CA SER A 462 16.92 25.82 9.35
C SER A 462 17.88 24.67 9.64
N LEU A 463 17.88 23.67 8.78
CA LEU A 463 18.69 22.45 8.92
C LEU A 463 19.24 22.06 7.55
N THR A 464 20.49 21.64 7.52
CA THR A 464 21.08 20.99 6.35
C THR A 464 20.83 19.49 6.47
N LEU A 465 19.93 18.97 5.63
CA LEU A 465 19.62 17.55 5.58
C LEU A 465 20.76 16.77 4.91
N PRO A 466 21.12 15.58 5.41
CA PRO A 466 22.15 14.75 4.80
C PRO A 466 21.74 14.30 3.40
N ASP A 467 22.72 14.08 2.52
CA ASP A 467 22.49 13.40 1.25
C ASP A 467 22.17 11.92 1.50
N ILE A 468 20.92 11.54 1.30
CA ILE A 468 20.47 10.15 1.40
C ILE A 468 20.43 9.45 0.04
N SER A 469 20.76 10.15 -1.05
CA SER A 469 20.74 9.58 -2.40
C SER A 469 21.90 8.63 -2.68
N GLY A 470 23.01 8.78 -1.95
CA GLY A 470 24.26 8.08 -2.24
C GLY A 470 24.97 8.56 -3.53
N GLN A 471 24.55 9.68 -4.11
CA GLN A 471 25.06 10.21 -5.37
C GLN A 471 25.98 11.43 -5.19
N GLY A 472 26.24 11.82 -3.93
CA GLY A 472 27.03 13.02 -3.61
C GLY A 472 26.32 14.31 -4.01
N LEU A 473 24.98 14.34 -3.93
CA LEU A 473 24.20 15.54 -4.20
C LEU A 473 24.46 16.59 -3.11
N GLU A 474 24.38 17.86 -3.51
CA GLU A 474 24.46 18.97 -2.56
C GLU A 474 23.39 18.80 -1.46
N PRO A 475 23.79 18.88 -0.18
CA PRO A 475 22.85 18.75 0.92
C PRO A 475 21.73 19.79 0.82
N MET A 476 20.50 19.36 1.08
CA MET A 476 19.33 20.23 1.03
C MET A 476 19.24 21.04 2.34
N THR A 477 19.32 22.36 2.25
CA THR A 477 19.06 23.25 3.40
C THR A 477 17.57 23.55 3.49
N THR A 478 16.99 23.35 4.65
CA THR A 478 15.59 23.70 4.96
C THR A 478 15.53 25.07 5.66
N ASP A 479 14.34 25.65 5.67
CA ASP A 479 14.06 26.96 6.27
C ASP A 479 13.03 26.88 7.40
N GLY A 480 12.73 25.67 7.88
CA GLY A 480 11.72 25.43 8.91
C GLY A 480 10.28 25.35 8.36
N THR A 481 10.05 25.58 7.06
CA THR A 481 8.73 25.42 6.44
C THR A 481 8.51 23.99 5.92
N CYS A 482 7.24 23.61 5.67
CA CYS A 482 6.89 22.33 5.08
C CYS A 482 7.45 22.18 3.66
N ARG A 483 8.18 21.10 3.40
CA ARG A 483 8.79 20.79 2.09
C ARG A 483 8.36 19.44 1.52
N THR A 484 7.49 18.72 2.21
CA THR A 484 7.11 17.34 1.85
C THR A 484 6.41 17.20 0.50
N LEU A 485 5.89 18.29 -0.08
CA LEU A 485 5.41 18.30 -1.48
C LEU A 485 6.50 17.96 -2.50
N ARG A 486 7.78 18.14 -2.17
CA ARG A 486 8.92 18.00 -3.08
C ARG A 486 10.05 17.16 -2.50
N THR A 487 9.90 16.65 -1.28
CA THR A 487 10.91 15.80 -0.64
C THR A 487 10.81 14.39 -1.22
N PRO A 488 11.80 13.95 -2.01
CA PRO A 488 11.80 12.60 -2.54
C PRO A 488 11.89 11.58 -1.39
N VAL A 489 11.11 10.52 -1.47
CA VAL A 489 11.21 9.42 -0.49
C VAL A 489 12.35 8.48 -0.85
N LEU A 490 12.78 7.70 0.11
CA LEU A 490 13.82 6.68 -0.04
C LEU A 490 13.55 5.81 -1.28
N GLY A 491 14.54 5.66 -2.13
CA GLY A 491 14.43 4.90 -3.38
C GLY A 491 14.17 5.73 -4.64
N SER A 492 13.73 7.01 -4.47
CA SER A 492 13.33 7.83 -5.63
C SER A 492 14.44 8.69 -6.23
N HIS A 493 15.53 8.94 -5.50
CA HIS A 493 16.56 9.92 -5.88
C HIS A 493 17.29 9.54 -7.16
N GLY A 494 17.69 8.27 -7.30
CA GLY A 494 18.38 7.73 -8.47
C GLY A 494 17.52 6.79 -9.32
N TYR A 495 16.19 6.84 -9.15
CA TYR A 495 15.28 6.02 -9.94
C TYR A 495 15.16 6.54 -11.37
N SER A 496 15.36 5.64 -12.35
CA SER A 496 15.15 5.90 -13.76
C SER A 496 14.56 4.69 -14.47
N SER A 497 14.02 4.91 -15.67
CA SER A 497 13.52 3.83 -16.55
C SER A 497 14.61 2.81 -16.92
N ASP A 498 15.88 3.21 -16.89
CA ASP A 498 17.01 2.38 -17.31
C ASP A 498 17.58 1.53 -16.17
N LEU A 499 17.11 1.77 -14.92
CA LEU A 499 17.60 1.06 -13.76
C LEU A 499 17.50 -0.47 -13.89
N PRO A 500 16.38 -1.07 -14.39
CA PRO A 500 16.33 -2.51 -14.58
C PRO A 500 17.44 -3.04 -15.51
N ALA A 501 17.69 -2.37 -16.63
CA ALA A 501 18.75 -2.78 -17.57
C ALA A 501 20.15 -2.70 -16.93
N GLN A 502 20.39 -1.67 -16.12
CA GLN A 502 21.66 -1.51 -15.40
C GLN A 502 21.86 -2.60 -14.32
N LEU A 503 20.79 -3.00 -13.62
CA LEU A 503 20.82 -4.10 -12.64
C LEU A 503 21.12 -5.44 -13.32
N MET A 504 20.49 -5.71 -14.47
CA MET A 504 20.76 -6.90 -15.29
C MET A 504 22.23 -6.94 -15.75
N GLU A 505 22.74 -5.82 -16.29
CA GLU A 505 24.13 -5.70 -16.76
C GLU A 505 25.12 -5.96 -15.61
N ARG A 506 24.86 -5.40 -14.44
CA ARG A 506 25.82 -5.44 -13.34
C ARG A 506 25.82 -6.74 -12.54
N TYR A 507 24.63 -7.33 -12.34
CA TYR A 507 24.44 -8.46 -11.43
C TYR A 507 23.97 -9.74 -12.12
N GLY A 508 23.60 -9.69 -13.41
CA GLY A 508 23.14 -10.85 -14.17
C GLY A 508 21.78 -11.38 -13.73
N VAL A 509 20.97 -10.57 -13.03
CA VAL A 509 19.64 -10.97 -12.59
C VAL A 509 18.65 -11.00 -13.76
N GLU A 510 17.59 -11.81 -13.63
CA GLU A 510 16.54 -11.92 -14.64
C GLU A 510 15.73 -10.62 -14.77
N ALA A 511 15.13 -10.40 -15.93
CA ALA A 511 14.44 -9.14 -16.26
C ALA A 511 13.28 -8.80 -15.33
N ASP A 512 12.50 -9.79 -14.94
CA ASP A 512 11.38 -9.62 -14.00
C ASP A 512 11.87 -9.31 -12.57
N VAL A 513 12.98 -9.91 -12.13
CA VAL A 513 13.65 -9.58 -10.85
C VAL A 513 14.18 -8.15 -10.88
N ALA A 514 14.87 -7.76 -11.96
CA ALA A 514 15.38 -6.41 -12.12
C ALA A 514 14.24 -5.36 -12.12
N HIS A 515 13.14 -5.65 -12.82
CA HIS A 515 11.96 -4.79 -12.83
C HIS A 515 11.30 -4.71 -11.45
N HIS A 516 11.12 -5.85 -10.78
CA HIS A 516 10.58 -5.91 -9.42
C HIS A 516 11.40 -5.06 -8.44
N LEU A 517 12.72 -5.27 -8.40
CA LEU A 517 13.60 -4.52 -7.50
C LEU A 517 13.58 -3.02 -7.81
N SER A 518 13.61 -2.65 -9.07
CA SER A 518 13.53 -1.26 -9.50
C SER A 518 12.22 -0.59 -9.06
N THR A 519 11.08 -1.27 -9.18
CA THR A 519 9.75 -0.70 -8.87
C THR A 519 9.37 -0.78 -7.40
N ASN A 520 10.07 -1.57 -6.57
CA ASN A 520 9.78 -1.69 -5.14
C ASN A 520 10.83 -1.03 -4.24
N TYR A 521 12.08 -0.89 -4.74
CA TYR A 521 13.19 -0.31 -3.98
C TYR A 521 13.79 0.93 -4.65
N GLY A 522 13.46 1.20 -5.93
CA GLY A 522 14.05 2.31 -6.67
C GLY A 522 15.57 2.19 -6.73
N ASP A 523 16.30 3.29 -6.47
CA ASP A 523 17.78 3.28 -6.42
C ASP A 523 18.34 2.36 -5.33
N ARG A 524 17.57 2.00 -4.30
CA ARG A 524 17.99 1.05 -3.27
C ARG A 524 18.11 -0.38 -3.78
N ALA A 525 17.61 -0.70 -4.97
CA ALA A 525 17.84 -1.98 -5.62
C ALA A 525 19.35 -2.32 -5.72
N TRP A 526 20.22 -1.30 -5.87
CA TRP A 526 21.66 -1.46 -5.79
C TRP A 526 22.13 -2.02 -4.46
N ALA A 527 21.57 -1.51 -3.35
CA ALA A 527 21.93 -1.97 -2.01
C ALA A 527 21.36 -3.36 -1.70
N VAL A 528 20.17 -3.69 -2.23
CA VAL A 528 19.60 -5.05 -2.13
C VAL A 528 20.55 -6.07 -2.78
N LEU A 529 21.03 -5.78 -4.01
CA LEU A 529 21.91 -6.68 -4.77
C LEU A 529 23.40 -6.55 -4.39
N ALA A 530 23.76 -5.69 -3.44
CA ALA A 530 25.13 -5.60 -2.95
C ALA A 530 25.57 -6.82 -2.11
N ASP A 531 24.65 -7.69 -1.72
CA ASP A 531 24.97 -8.95 -1.03
C ASP A 531 25.72 -9.88 -1.99
N THR A 532 26.95 -10.23 -1.65
CA THR A 532 27.85 -11.01 -2.49
C THR A 532 27.71 -12.53 -2.32
N ARG A 533 26.78 -13.00 -1.49
CA ARG A 533 26.55 -14.43 -1.29
C ARG A 533 26.01 -15.08 -2.56
N PRO A 534 26.40 -16.30 -2.91
CA PRO A 534 25.94 -16.98 -4.12
C PRO A 534 24.42 -17.12 -4.20
N GLU A 535 23.78 -17.35 -3.04
CA GLU A 535 22.33 -17.51 -2.93
C GLU A 535 21.54 -16.20 -2.87
N ALA A 536 22.20 -15.03 -2.84
CA ALA A 536 21.53 -13.74 -2.67
C ALA A 536 20.47 -13.47 -3.76
N THR A 537 20.73 -13.88 -5.00
CA THR A 537 19.83 -13.75 -6.15
C THR A 537 18.90 -14.96 -6.34
N SER A 538 18.96 -15.98 -5.45
CA SER A 538 18.04 -17.12 -5.50
C SER A 538 16.60 -16.66 -5.24
N ARG A 539 15.67 -17.18 -6.03
CA ARG A 539 14.24 -16.85 -5.86
C ARG A 539 13.66 -17.54 -4.63
N LEU A 540 12.78 -16.83 -3.93
CA LEU A 540 11.98 -17.40 -2.84
C LEU A 540 10.79 -18.23 -3.33
N SER A 541 10.33 -17.96 -4.54
CA SER A 541 9.23 -18.63 -5.20
C SER A 541 9.49 -18.66 -6.70
N ALA A 542 9.16 -19.78 -7.36
CA ALA A 542 9.26 -19.88 -8.81
C ALA A 542 8.25 -18.96 -9.54
N SER A 543 7.14 -18.63 -8.87
CA SER A 543 6.04 -17.86 -9.45
C SER A 543 6.18 -16.35 -9.27
N PHE A 544 7.15 -15.88 -8.45
CA PHE A 544 7.32 -14.48 -8.10
C PHE A 544 8.78 -14.04 -8.16
N PRO A 545 9.05 -12.78 -8.49
CA PRO A 545 10.41 -12.26 -8.68
C PRO A 545 11.12 -11.86 -7.38
N PHE A 546 10.70 -12.42 -6.23
CA PHE A 546 11.33 -12.14 -4.94
C PHE A 546 12.61 -12.95 -4.76
N VAL A 547 13.66 -12.31 -4.24
CA VAL A 547 14.96 -12.92 -4.01
C VAL A 547 15.37 -12.88 -2.54
N GLU A 548 16.26 -13.80 -2.13
CA GLU A 548 16.72 -13.93 -0.74
C GLU A 548 17.41 -12.66 -0.21
N ALA A 549 18.09 -11.91 -1.08
CA ALA A 549 18.74 -10.65 -0.72
C ALA A 549 17.75 -9.63 -0.13
N GLU A 550 16.49 -9.64 -0.57
CA GLU A 550 15.46 -8.72 -0.06
C GLU A 550 15.16 -8.96 1.42
N ILE A 551 15.21 -10.21 1.89
CA ILE A 551 14.99 -10.55 3.30
C ILE A 551 16.13 -9.96 4.15
N ARG A 552 17.36 -10.16 3.72
CA ARG A 552 18.55 -9.63 4.42
C ARG A 552 18.54 -8.10 4.44
N TYR A 553 18.18 -7.49 3.31
CA TYR A 553 18.02 -6.05 3.21
C TYR A 553 16.92 -5.53 4.14
N ALA A 554 15.77 -6.20 4.22
CA ALA A 554 14.68 -5.86 5.11
C ALA A 554 15.10 -5.86 6.59
N VAL A 555 15.89 -6.85 7.01
CA VAL A 555 16.42 -6.92 8.37
C VAL A 555 17.46 -5.83 8.64
N ARG A 556 18.43 -5.66 7.74
CA ARG A 556 19.57 -4.75 7.95
C ARG A 556 19.25 -3.28 7.75
N HIS A 557 18.34 -2.97 6.82
CA HIS A 557 18.10 -1.60 6.33
C HIS A 557 16.66 -1.13 6.49
N GLU A 558 15.70 -2.00 6.82
CA GLU A 558 14.29 -1.64 6.93
C GLU A 558 13.64 -2.04 8.25
N ALA A 559 14.47 -2.33 9.27
CA ALA A 559 14.05 -2.63 10.64
C ALA A 559 13.05 -3.78 10.77
N ALA A 560 13.04 -4.76 9.83
CA ALA A 560 12.18 -5.93 9.95
C ALA A 560 12.64 -6.82 11.11
N CYS A 561 11.72 -7.15 12.04
CA CYS A 561 11.96 -7.89 13.27
C CYS A 561 11.27 -9.25 13.28
N THR A 562 10.23 -9.46 12.48
CA THR A 562 9.42 -10.68 12.42
C THR A 562 9.26 -11.18 10.99
N ALA A 563 8.96 -12.46 10.83
CA ALA A 563 8.72 -13.01 9.49
C ALA A 563 7.48 -12.39 8.82
N ALA A 564 6.48 -11.98 9.60
CA ALA A 564 5.32 -11.24 9.11
C ALA A 564 5.69 -9.86 8.56
N ASP A 565 6.68 -9.16 9.16
CA ASP A 565 7.18 -7.87 8.63
C ASP A 565 7.73 -8.05 7.21
N VAL A 566 8.49 -9.12 7.00
CA VAL A 566 9.09 -9.42 5.70
C VAL A 566 8.01 -9.82 4.69
N ILE A 567 7.24 -10.88 4.99
CA ILE A 567 6.37 -11.52 3.99
C ILE A 567 5.15 -10.68 3.62
N ALA A 568 4.66 -9.84 4.58
CA ALA A 568 3.47 -9.03 4.38
C ALA A 568 3.78 -7.57 4.02
N ARG A 569 4.83 -6.97 4.59
CA ARG A 569 5.04 -5.53 4.53
C ARG A 569 6.22 -5.12 3.66
N ARG A 570 7.26 -5.98 3.52
CA ARG A 570 8.41 -5.72 2.63
C ARG A 570 8.21 -6.36 1.27
N LEU A 571 7.99 -7.68 1.22
CA LEU A 571 7.79 -8.43 -0.03
C LEU A 571 6.36 -8.32 -0.58
N ARG A 572 5.36 -8.18 0.27
CA ARG A 572 3.92 -8.21 -0.09
C ARG A 572 3.41 -9.57 -0.56
N LEU A 573 4.18 -10.63 -0.43
CA LEU A 573 3.84 -11.96 -0.96
C LEU A 573 2.52 -12.49 -0.38
N SER A 574 2.26 -12.28 0.93
CA SER A 574 0.99 -12.70 1.56
C SER A 574 -0.26 -11.99 1.00
N PHE A 575 -0.10 -10.82 0.37
CA PHE A 575 -1.17 -10.11 -0.31
C PHE A 575 -1.36 -10.58 -1.76
N LEU A 576 -0.33 -11.13 -2.38
CA LEU A 576 -0.35 -11.60 -3.76
C LEU A 576 -0.84 -13.05 -3.87
N ASP A 577 -0.35 -13.90 -2.96
CA ASP A 577 -0.71 -15.32 -2.91
C ASP A 577 -0.37 -15.87 -1.52
N VAL A 578 -1.41 -16.24 -0.75
CA VAL A 578 -1.22 -16.69 0.64
C VAL A 578 -0.58 -18.08 0.69
N ASP A 579 -0.82 -18.92 -0.31
CA ASP A 579 -0.25 -20.26 -0.40
C ASP A 579 1.26 -20.19 -0.72
N GLU A 580 1.66 -19.30 -1.64
CA GLU A 580 3.08 -19.06 -1.92
C GLU A 580 3.79 -18.39 -0.73
N ALA A 581 3.08 -17.53 0.01
CA ALA A 581 3.62 -16.96 1.24
C ALA A 581 3.92 -18.03 2.28
N LEU A 582 3.01 -18.99 2.47
CA LEU A 582 3.24 -20.12 3.37
C LEU A 582 4.40 -21.02 2.90
N ARG A 583 4.54 -21.28 1.58
CA ARG A 583 5.65 -22.07 1.02
C ARG A 583 7.01 -21.38 1.22
N ALA A 584 7.08 -20.07 1.06
CA ALA A 584 8.30 -19.29 1.24
C ALA A 584 8.69 -19.11 2.72
N LEU A 585 7.73 -19.22 3.64
CA LEU A 585 7.90 -18.89 5.06
C LEU A 585 9.04 -19.65 5.75
N PRO A 586 9.27 -20.96 5.55
CA PRO A 586 10.42 -21.67 6.15
C PRO A 586 11.75 -21.00 5.80
N ARG A 587 11.93 -20.64 4.52
CA ARG A 587 13.17 -20.01 4.05
C ARG A 587 13.33 -18.58 4.58
N VAL A 588 12.25 -17.81 4.64
CA VAL A 588 12.23 -16.48 5.26
C VAL A 588 12.69 -16.56 6.71
N ILE A 589 12.14 -17.47 7.49
CA ILE A 589 12.51 -17.68 8.90
C ILE A 589 13.98 -18.08 9.04
N ASP A 590 14.49 -18.97 8.19
CA ASP A 590 15.90 -19.38 8.24
C ASP A 590 16.85 -18.22 7.99
N ILE A 591 16.59 -17.43 6.95
CA ILE A 591 17.43 -16.26 6.63
C ILE A 591 17.37 -15.22 7.75
N MET A 592 16.17 -14.93 8.28
CA MET A 592 16.03 -14.00 9.41
C MET A 592 16.70 -14.51 10.68
N ALA A 593 16.60 -15.82 10.93
CA ALA A 593 17.24 -16.43 12.09
C ALA A 593 18.76 -16.33 12.03
N ASP A 594 19.35 -16.47 10.84
CA ASP A 594 20.78 -16.27 10.63
C ASP A 594 21.20 -14.80 10.85
N GLU A 595 20.42 -13.85 10.31
CA GLU A 595 20.68 -12.41 10.44
C GLU A 595 20.49 -11.90 11.88
N LEU A 596 19.44 -12.34 12.57
CA LEU A 596 19.05 -11.91 13.91
C LEU A 596 19.53 -12.85 15.02
N ARG A 597 20.23 -13.95 14.66
CA ARG A 597 20.76 -14.96 15.60
C ARG A 597 19.66 -15.57 16.48
N TRP A 598 18.54 -15.95 15.87
CA TRP A 598 17.43 -16.54 16.60
C TRP A 598 17.75 -17.93 17.14
N LEU A 599 17.34 -18.17 18.37
CA LEU A 599 17.34 -19.50 18.95
C LEU A 599 16.24 -20.37 18.31
N PRO A 600 16.34 -21.71 18.35
CA PRO A 600 15.30 -22.60 17.82
C PRO A 600 13.90 -22.29 18.34
N SER A 601 13.75 -22.03 19.64
CA SER A 601 12.47 -21.66 20.26
C SER A 601 11.86 -20.37 19.66
N ARG A 602 12.69 -19.42 19.22
CA ARG A 602 12.22 -18.22 18.54
C ARG A 602 11.74 -18.54 17.12
N ARG A 603 12.42 -19.43 16.38
CA ARG A 603 11.97 -19.87 15.05
C ARG A 603 10.57 -20.51 15.10
N ASP A 604 10.30 -21.34 16.12
CA ASP A 604 8.99 -21.97 16.30
C ASP A 604 7.89 -20.96 16.66
N LYS A 605 8.22 -19.97 17.49
CA LYS A 605 7.32 -18.84 17.79
C LYS A 605 6.99 -18.04 16.53
N GLU A 606 8.01 -17.71 15.71
CA GLU A 606 7.82 -16.98 14.44
C GLU A 606 6.97 -17.75 13.44
N TRP A 607 7.22 -19.08 13.33
CA TRP A 607 6.37 -19.94 12.50
C TRP A 607 4.91 -19.85 12.91
N SER A 608 4.63 -20.15 14.18
CA SER A 608 3.25 -20.17 14.71
C SER A 608 2.56 -18.82 14.63
N ALA A 609 3.29 -17.72 14.90
CA ALA A 609 2.76 -16.38 14.83
C ALA A 609 2.45 -15.97 13.38
N THR A 610 3.35 -16.29 12.44
CA THR A 610 3.16 -15.90 11.04
C THR A 610 2.08 -16.74 10.36
N VAL A 611 1.98 -18.05 10.63
CA VAL A 611 0.87 -18.87 10.13
C VAL A 611 -0.48 -18.33 10.63
N ARG A 612 -0.56 -17.94 11.92
CA ARG A 612 -1.77 -17.28 12.47
C ARG A 612 -2.08 -15.97 11.75
N PHE A 613 -1.06 -15.14 11.48
CA PHE A 613 -1.23 -13.92 10.68
C PHE A 613 -1.77 -14.21 9.27
N LEU A 614 -1.29 -15.28 8.60
CA LEU A 614 -1.75 -15.66 7.26
C LEU A 614 -3.25 -16.02 7.21
N ARG A 615 -3.87 -16.37 8.33
CA ARG A 615 -5.33 -16.48 8.43
C ARG A 615 -6.02 -15.16 8.05
N SER A 616 -5.49 -14.02 8.49
CA SER A 616 -6.04 -12.71 8.13
C SER A 616 -5.84 -12.36 6.64
N MET A 617 -5.00 -13.15 5.95
CA MET A 617 -4.72 -13.03 4.52
C MET A 617 -5.46 -14.09 3.68
N GLY A 618 -6.34 -14.87 4.30
CA GLY A 618 -7.18 -15.87 3.61
C GLY A 618 -6.64 -17.28 3.63
N LEU A 619 -5.62 -17.59 4.45
CA LEU A 619 -5.19 -18.97 4.64
C LEU A 619 -6.33 -19.80 5.24
N ALA A 620 -6.65 -20.94 4.63
CA ALA A 620 -7.73 -21.82 5.07
C ALA A 620 -7.49 -22.37 6.49
N GLU A 621 -8.56 -22.48 7.27
CA GLU A 621 -8.51 -22.90 8.70
C GLU A 621 -7.82 -24.28 8.87
N GLU A 622 -8.04 -25.21 7.94
CA GLU A 622 -7.47 -26.56 7.96
C GLU A 622 -5.93 -26.53 7.86
N ARG A 623 -5.37 -25.42 7.36
CA ARG A 623 -3.92 -25.25 7.18
C ARG A 623 -3.24 -24.48 8.32
N LEU A 624 -3.98 -24.01 9.31
CA LEU A 624 -3.41 -23.32 10.46
C LEU A 624 -2.58 -24.24 11.38
N ALA A 625 -2.83 -25.54 11.31
CA ALA A 625 -2.10 -26.55 12.08
C ALA A 625 -0.89 -27.12 11.34
N VAL A 626 -0.61 -26.67 10.10
CA VAL A 626 0.50 -27.19 9.30
C VAL A 626 1.84 -26.90 9.97
N THR A 627 2.69 -27.90 10.03
CA THR A 627 4.03 -27.78 10.59
C THR A 627 5.01 -27.27 9.54
N ARG A 628 6.12 -26.69 10.01
CA ARG A 628 7.20 -26.23 9.13
C ARG A 628 7.78 -27.40 8.31
N GLU A 629 7.92 -28.57 8.92
CA GLU A 629 8.46 -29.78 8.27
C GLU A 629 7.54 -30.26 7.14
N GLU A 630 6.23 -30.27 7.36
CA GLU A 630 5.26 -30.60 6.33
C GLU A 630 5.37 -29.67 5.12
N VAL A 631 5.53 -28.36 5.35
CA VAL A 631 5.71 -27.40 4.28
C VAL A 631 7.00 -27.65 3.49
N VAL A 632 8.11 -27.86 4.18
CA VAL A 632 9.42 -28.17 3.56
C VAL A 632 9.35 -29.46 2.73
N ASN A 633 8.60 -30.46 3.19
CA ASN A 633 8.42 -31.74 2.51
C ASN A 633 7.36 -31.71 1.38
N GLY A 634 6.84 -30.54 1.02
CA GLY A 634 5.90 -30.38 -0.10
C GLY A 634 4.44 -30.71 0.20
N LEU A 635 4.08 -30.88 1.48
CA LEU A 635 2.71 -31.21 1.90
C LEU A 635 1.77 -29.98 1.96
N THR A 636 2.05 -28.95 1.20
CA THR A 636 1.40 -27.63 1.32
C THR A 636 0.17 -27.41 0.47
N GLY A 637 -0.58 -28.37 0.06
CA GLY A 637 -1.66 -27.82 -0.49
C GLY A 637 -2.63 -28.44 -1.47
N LYS A 638 -3.44 -27.67 -2.13
CA LYS A 638 -4.43 -28.01 -3.16
C LYS A 638 -3.92 -29.00 -4.24
N GLN A 639 -2.60 -29.17 -4.39
CA GLN A 639 -1.98 -30.18 -5.27
C GLN A 639 -2.08 -31.60 -4.72
N THR A 640 -2.09 -31.78 -3.38
CA THR A 640 -2.17 -33.12 -2.79
C THR A 640 -3.51 -33.80 -3.06
N ALA A 641 -4.61 -33.06 -3.12
CA ALA A 641 -5.91 -33.68 -3.44
C ALA A 641 -6.04 -34.09 -4.93
N LYS A 642 -5.37 -33.39 -5.85
CA LYS A 642 -5.30 -33.78 -7.27
C LYS A 642 -4.22 -34.82 -7.56
N GLN A 643 -3.05 -34.73 -6.92
CA GLN A 643 -1.99 -35.74 -7.08
C GLN A 643 -2.32 -37.05 -6.38
N VAL A 644 -2.87 -37.05 -5.17
CA VAL A 644 -3.36 -38.24 -4.50
C VAL A 644 -4.52 -38.92 -5.29
N LYS A 645 -5.41 -38.13 -5.92
CA LYS A 645 -6.40 -38.70 -6.84
C LYS A 645 -5.78 -39.29 -8.10
N ASN A 646 -4.72 -38.69 -8.64
CA ASN A 646 -4.03 -39.24 -9.81
C ASN A 646 -3.10 -40.41 -9.49
N GLU A 647 -2.45 -40.42 -8.34
CA GLU A 647 -1.63 -41.58 -7.89
C GLU A 647 -2.49 -42.77 -7.47
N VAL A 648 -3.66 -42.56 -6.86
CA VAL A 648 -4.62 -43.60 -6.55
C VAL A 648 -5.27 -44.19 -7.80
N CYS A 649 -5.40 -43.42 -8.89
CA CYS A 649 -5.89 -43.90 -10.19
C CYS A 649 -4.82 -44.63 -11.03
N THR A 650 -3.51 -44.49 -10.72
CA THR A 650 -2.43 -45.14 -11.47
C THR A 650 -1.89 -46.41 -10.80
N SER A 651 -2.33 -46.74 -9.59
CA SER A 651 -1.96 -47.96 -8.86
C SER A 651 -3.07 -49.00 -8.82
N SER A 652 -3.63 -49.40 -9.96
CA SER A 652 -4.39 -50.63 -10.08
C SER A 652 -3.45 -51.79 -10.48
N PRO A 653 -3.46 -52.92 -9.80
CA PRO A 653 -2.50 -53.99 -10.05
C PRO A 653 -2.77 -54.65 -11.40
N SER A 654 -1.74 -54.67 -12.25
CA SER A 654 -1.71 -55.46 -13.47
C SER A 654 -1.79 -56.94 -13.12
N SER A 655 -2.90 -57.59 -13.50
CA SER A 655 -3.07 -59.04 -13.46
C SER A 655 -2.10 -59.71 -14.45
N VAL A 656 -1.33 -60.60 -13.91
CA VAL A 656 -0.52 -61.61 -14.61
C VAL A 656 -1.46 -62.52 -15.43
N GLY A 657 -1.28 -62.60 -16.74
CA GLY A 657 -1.95 -63.54 -17.63
C GLY A 657 -0.94 -64.19 -18.57
N VAL A 658 -0.81 -65.48 -18.38
CA VAL A 658 0.05 -66.47 -19.04
C VAL A 658 -0.31 -66.66 -20.53
N GLY A 659 0.70 -66.93 -21.34
CA GLY A 659 0.87 -67.05 -22.75
C GLY A 659 -0.08 -67.87 -23.57
N ALA A 660 0.03 -67.68 -24.89
CA ALA A 660 0.14 -68.68 -25.93
C ALA A 660 0.38 -68.04 -27.30
N ARG A 661 1.27 -68.71 -28.05
CA ARG A 661 1.71 -68.45 -29.43
C ARG A 661 0.57 -68.70 -30.44
N THR A 662 0.55 -68.02 -31.58
CA THR A 662 0.74 -68.57 -32.96
C THR A 662 0.40 -67.48 -33.99
N ARG A 663 1.36 -67.23 -34.83
CA ARG A 663 1.48 -67.27 -36.31
C ARG A 663 0.35 -66.72 -37.19
N ASP A 664 0.80 -65.81 -38.01
CA ASP A 664 0.81 -65.76 -39.51
C ASP A 664 -0.26 -64.94 -40.23
N ASP A 665 0.28 -64.11 -41.04
CA ASP A 665 0.02 -63.80 -42.46
C ASP A 665 -1.00 -62.69 -42.86
N ASP A 666 -0.36 -61.75 -43.53
CA ASP A 666 -0.59 -61.23 -44.89
C ASP A 666 -1.70 -60.21 -45.26
N LYS A 667 -1.15 -59.19 -45.94
CA LYS A 667 -1.69 -58.44 -47.10
C LYS A 667 -2.67 -57.31 -46.90
N ALA A 668 -2.18 -56.17 -47.18
CA ALA A 668 -2.23 -55.39 -48.44
C ALA A 668 -3.38 -54.39 -48.62
N ALA A 669 -2.94 -53.19 -48.87
CA ALA A 669 -3.41 -52.23 -49.90
C ALA A 669 -4.67 -51.42 -49.69
N GLY A 670 -4.51 -50.13 -49.95
CA GLY A 670 -5.46 -49.27 -50.67
C GLY A 670 -5.86 -47.98 -49.92
N GLU A 671 -5.10 -46.95 -50.11
CA GLU A 671 -5.42 -45.74 -50.92
C GLU A 671 -6.84 -45.16 -50.78
N LEU A 672 -6.92 -43.93 -50.38
CA LEU A 672 -7.30 -42.68 -51.08
C LEU A 672 -8.07 -41.74 -50.16
N ALA A 673 -7.53 -40.59 -50.00
CA ALA A 673 -8.24 -39.35 -49.71
C ALA A 673 -9.00 -38.93 -51.02
N PRO A 674 -9.77 -37.80 -51.11
CA PRO A 674 -9.88 -36.62 -50.26
C PRO A 674 -11.30 -35.98 -50.17
N GLU A 675 -11.34 -34.86 -49.48
CA GLU A 675 -12.19 -33.65 -49.67
C GLU A 675 -13.73 -33.76 -49.47
N THR A 676 -14.24 -33.05 -48.53
CA THR A 676 -14.76 -31.66 -48.59
C THR A 676 -14.86 -31.06 -47.17
#